data_93eb5d3f36e9b4003f546eb32dfd09e1
#
_entry.id   93eb5d3f36e9b4003f546eb32dfd09e1
#
_cell.length_a   1.000
_cell.length_b   1.000
_cell.length_c   1.000
_cell.angle_alpha   90.00
_cell.angle_beta   90.00
_cell.angle_gamma   90.00
#
_symmetry.space_group_name_H-M   'P 1'
#
loop_
_entity.id
_entity.type
_entity.pdbx_description
1 polymer ?
#
loop_
_entity_poly.entity_id
_entity_poly.type
_entity_poly.pdbx_seq_one_letter_code
_entity_poly.pdbx_strand_id
1 'polypeptide(L)'
;MGFERWFYSTNAKDIGNLYLIFALFSGLLGTAFSVLIRLELSGPGVQYISDNQLYNSIITAHAILMIFFMVMPALIGGFGNFLMPLMVGGPDMAFPRLNNISFWLLPPSLLFLIFSACIEGGAGTGWTLYPPLSGVQSHSGPSVDLAIFALHLSGISSLLGAMNFITTIANMRTPGIKLHKLALFGWAVVITAVLLLLSLPVLAGAITMVLTDRNFNTSFFETAGGGDPILFQHLFWFFGHPEVYILIIPGFGIISTTLSANSNKTIFGYIGMVYAMLSIGVLGFIVWSHHMYTVGLDVDTRAYFTAATLIIAVPTGIKIFSWLATCYGGSIKLTPSMLFGLGFVFMFTIGGLSGVVLANASLDIAFHDTYYVVAQLGQENYWFYINNFFATDYMLETRLWYYLLFIYTYYVYEQGISRNNFLLNSENNNTTVVDTKFLDLQSAENRKGFSETIRQLPGDKQPDIFWNWFSGIIDGKGKFDIRSEKNNKRILKQIRIRIEKEDVRILVRIQNYLGIGKIRSDVNKRYSVYTVSTKEDIYYIIKNINGKIRIKVPGFKESCAICNIGYIEANYGVNLNDAYLAGLVDTQGIIDIDYEGDEITCDLNFKYTEYTSKLNFDNLFENSSRPTIIMHEKHPKLVYRFITFKFQDQAVVYCLIEYLNKTKLYSERTSYRAKKSKDFLEIKKYKEYPLYSTERQIYTDFLKNWYKL
;
A
#
# COMPACT_ATOMS: atom_id res chain seq x y z
N MET A 1 -28.82 0.07 -36.86
CA MET A 1 -29.14 0.89 -35.67
C MET A 1 -28.13 0.74 -34.50
N GLY A 2 -27.71 -0.48 -34.14
CA GLY A 2 -26.77 -0.62 -33.01
C GLY A 2 -25.35 -0.11 -33.31
N PHE A 3 -24.80 -0.44 -34.47
CA PHE A 3 -23.45 -0.04 -34.86
C PHE A 3 -23.31 1.48 -34.99
N GLU A 4 -24.24 2.13 -35.69
CA GLU A 4 -24.22 3.58 -35.87
C GLU A 4 -24.30 4.35 -34.56
N ARG A 5 -25.08 3.87 -33.60
CA ARG A 5 -25.20 4.48 -32.27
C ARG A 5 -23.89 4.51 -31.54
N TRP A 6 -23.05 3.47 -31.62
CA TRP A 6 -21.83 3.39 -30.83
C TRP A 6 -20.62 3.97 -31.55
N PHE A 7 -20.54 3.84 -32.88
CA PHE A 7 -19.38 4.33 -33.62
C PHE A 7 -19.49 5.80 -34.09
N TYR A 8 -20.71 6.26 -34.37
CA TYR A 8 -20.95 7.61 -34.90
C TYR A 8 -21.85 8.46 -33.98
N SER A 9 -21.86 8.12 -32.68
CA SER A 9 -22.69 8.87 -31.72
C SER A 9 -22.22 10.31 -31.61
N THR A 10 -23.18 11.22 -31.58
CA THR A 10 -22.96 12.63 -31.24
C THR A 10 -23.51 12.97 -29.84
N ASN A 11 -24.08 11.98 -29.13
CA ASN A 11 -24.65 12.18 -27.81
C ASN A 11 -23.57 12.07 -26.73
N ALA A 12 -23.38 13.12 -25.97
CA ALA A 12 -22.37 13.18 -24.90
C ALA A 12 -22.54 12.08 -23.84
N LYS A 13 -23.77 11.63 -23.53
CA LYS A 13 -24.01 10.54 -22.59
C LYS A 13 -23.55 9.18 -23.11
N ASP A 14 -23.84 8.88 -24.39
CA ASP A 14 -23.37 7.65 -25.03
C ASP A 14 -21.84 7.64 -25.12
N ILE A 15 -21.24 8.76 -25.49
CA ILE A 15 -19.77 8.93 -25.51
C ILE A 15 -19.17 8.80 -24.11
N GLY A 16 -19.80 9.40 -23.10
CA GLY A 16 -19.39 9.24 -21.70
C GLY A 16 -19.39 7.79 -21.22
N ASN A 17 -20.41 7.00 -21.64
CA ASN A 17 -20.44 5.56 -21.37
C ASN A 17 -19.31 4.80 -22.07
N LEU A 18 -19.00 5.16 -23.33
CA LEU A 18 -17.87 4.58 -24.06
C LEU A 18 -16.55 4.84 -23.33
N TYR A 19 -16.32 6.06 -22.85
CA TYR A 19 -15.16 6.41 -22.05
C TYR A 19 -15.08 5.58 -20.76
N LEU A 20 -16.19 5.38 -20.06
CA LEU A 20 -16.23 4.59 -18.83
C LEU A 20 -15.93 3.11 -19.08
N ILE A 21 -16.51 2.52 -20.14
CA ILE A 21 -16.23 1.12 -20.53
C ILE A 21 -14.78 0.95 -20.94
N PHE A 22 -14.25 1.87 -21.74
CA PHE A 22 -12.85 1.86 -22.16
C PHE A 22 -11.89 1.99 -20.96
N ALA A 23 -12.17 2.93 -20.08
CA ALA A 23 -11.40 3.14 -18.87
C ALA A 23 -11.46 1.90 -17.95
N LEU A 24 -12.61 1.21 -17.84
CA LEU A 24 -12.76 -0.06 -17.12
C LEU A 24 -11.83 -1.14 -17.70
N PHE A 25 -11.83 -1.31 -18.98
CA PHE A 25 -10.99 -2.29 -19.65
C PHE A 25 -9.50 -1.99 -19.42
N SER A 26 -9.09 -0.75 -19.65
CA SER A 26 -7.70 -0.30 -19.43
C SER A 26 -7.26 -0.43 -17.97
N GLY A 27 -8.17 -0.13 -17.03
CA GLY A 27 -7.94 -0.28 -15.61
C GLY A 27 -7.75 -1.74 -15.18
N LEU A 28 -8.53 -2.67 -15.70
CA LEU A 28 -8.36 -4.10 -15.44
C LEU A 28 -6.99 -4.60 -15.94
N LEU A 29 -6.57 -4.13 -17.12
CA LEU A 29 -5.25 -4.46 -17.67
C LEU A 29 -4.13 -3.86 -16.82
N GLY A 30 -4.23 -2.58 -16.45
CA GLY A 30 -3.28 -1.92 -15.55
C GLY A 30 -3.21 -2.59 -14.18
N THR A 31 -4.33 -3.04 -13.64
CA THR A 31 -4.39 -3.82 -12.40
C THR A 31 -3.67 -5.16 -12.52
N ALA A 32 -3.79 -5.86 -13.65
CA ALA A 32 -3.05 -7.10 -13.87
C ALA A 32 -1.53 -6.86 -13.78
N PHE A 33 -1.03 -5.79 -14.38
CA PHE A 33 0.39 -5.40 -14.25
C PHE A 33 0.77 -5.04 -12.82
N SER A 34 -0.06 -4.32 -12.09
CA SER A 34 0.17 -4.02 -10.68
C SER A 34 0.28 -5.28 -9.82
N VAL A 35 -0.59 -6.27 -10.05
CA VAL A 35 -0.51 -7.56 -9.34
C VAL A 35 0.83 -8.25 -9.63
N LEU A 36 1.31 -8.24 -10.88
CA LEU A 36 2.62 -8.80 -11.23
C LEU A 36 3.75 -8.07 -10.50
N ILE A 37 3.74 -6.74 -10.45
CA ILE A 37 4.72 -5.93 -9.70
C ILE A 37 4.72 -6.35 -8.23
N ARG A 38 3.55 -6.45 -7.60
CA ARG A 38 3.46 -6.82 -6.18
C ARG A 38 3.82 -8.27 -5.89
N LEU A 39 3.57 -9.18 -6.82
CA LEU A 39 4.03 -10.57 -6.71
C LEU A 39 5.56 -10.64 -6.75
N GLU A 40 6.20 -9.91 -7.67
CA GLU A 40 7.66 -9.84 -7.74
C GLU A 40 8.26 -9.24 -6.47
N LEU A 41 7.66 -8.19 -5.92
CA LEU A 41 8.11 -7.53 -4.69
C LEU A 41 7.62 -8.22 -3.40
N SER A 42 7.09 -9.44 -3.47
CA SER A 42 6.59 -10.17 -2.30
C SER A 42 7.69 -10.71 -1.39
N GLY A 43 8.92 -10.82 -1.88
CA GLY A 43 10.08 -11.31 -1.14
C GLY A 43 11.39 -10.70 -1.62
N PRO A 44 12.50 -10.92 -0.95
CA PRO A 44 13.82 -10.46 -1.39
C PRO A 44 14.33 -11.32 -2.55
N GLY A 45 14.98 -10.66 -3.53
CA GLY A 45 15.49 -11.29 -4.74
C GLY A 45 14.39 -11.60 -5.76
N VAL A 46 14.78 -12.24 -6.86
CA VAL A 46 13.86 -12.61 -7.93
C VAL A 46 12.83 -13.64 -7.43
N GLN A 47 11.55 -13.35 -7.65
CA GLN A 47 10.46 -14.23 -7.27
C GLN A 47 9.84 -14.94 -8.49
N TYR A 48 9.49 -14.20 -9.53
CA TYR A 48 8.80 -14.68 -10.73
C TYR A 48 9.42 -14.17 -12.03
N ILE A 49 9.98 -12.95 -12.02
CA ILE A 49 10.47 -12.23 -13.20
C ILE A 49 11.98 -12.09 -13.09
N SER A 50 12.73 -12.96 -13.80
CA SER A 50 14.20 -12.94 -13.80
C SER A 50 14.79 -11.87 -14.71
N ASP A 51 14.02 -11.39 -15.69
CA ASP A 51 14.44 -10.35 -16.62
C ASP A 51 14.08 -8.96 -16.10
N ASN A 52 15.10 -8.16 -15.80
CA ASN A 52 14.93 -6.78 -15.32
C ASN A 52 14.27 -5.88 -16.36
N GLN A 53 14.54 -6.11 -17.67
CA GLN A 53 13.93 -5.32 -18.74
C GLN A 53 12.42 -5.56 -18.81
N LEU A 54 12.00 -6.81 -18.69
CA LEU A 54 10.58 -7.16 -18.64
C LEU A 54 9.90 -6.53 -17.40
N TYR A 55 10.55 -6.57 -16.24
CA TYR A 55 10.00 -5.94 -15.03
C TYR A 55 9.81 -4.43 -15.20
N ASN A 56 10.82 -3.73 -15.75
CA ASN A 56 10.74 -2.30 -16.02
C ASN A 56 9.68 -1.96 -17.08
N SER A 57 9.50 -2.82 -18.08
CA SER A 57 8.41 -2.66 -19.07
C SER A 57 7.03 -2.81 -18.42
N ILE A 58 6.85 -3.72 -17.49
CA ILE A 58 5.62 -3.91 -16.73
C ILE A 58 5.30 -2.66 -15.87
N ILE A 59 6.30 -2.11 -15.16
CA ILE A 59 6.13 -0.87 -14.38
C ILE A 59 5.72 0.29 -15.28
N THR A 60 6.42 0.45 -16.41
CA THR A 60 6.15 1.53 -17.36
C THR A 60 4.74 1.44 -17.94
N ALA A 61 4.35 0.25 -18.40
CA ALA A 61 3.01 0.01 -18.95
C ALA A 61 1.93 0.20 -17.89
N HIS A 62 2.15 -0.28 -16.66
CA HIS A 62 1.22 -0.07 -15.54
C HIS A 62 0.94 1.42 -15.31
N ALA A 63 1.98 2.23 -15.17
CA ALA A 63 1.84 3.65 -14.87
C ALA A 63 1.13 4.41 -16.00
N ILE A 64 1.51 4.18 -17.25
CA ILE A 64 0.90 4.84 -18.41
C ILE A 64 -0.57 4.41 -18.56
N LEU A 65 -0.89 3.11 -18.40
CA LEU A 65 -2.27 2.61 -18.46
C LEU A 65 -3.16 3.26 -17.41
N MET A 66 -2.70 3.34 -16.17
CA MET A 66 -3.53 3.84 -15.08
C MET A 66 -3.74 5.36 -15.18
N ILE A 67 -2.75 6.12 -15.59
CA ILE A 67 -2.84 7.58 -15.70
C ILE A 67 -3.62 7.98 -16.97
N PHE A 68 -3.12 7.64 -18.14
CA PHE A 68 -3.62 8.16 -19.42
C PHE A 68 -4.81 7.38 -20.01
N PHE A 69 -4.99 6.11 -19.65
CA PHE A 69 -6.04 5.26 -20.23
C PHE A 69 -7.14 4.87 -19.24
N MET A 70 -6.93 5.10 -17.95
CA MET A 70 -7.94 4.81 -16.93
C MET A 70 -8.45 6.08 -16.26
N VAL A 71 -7.62 6.75 -15.44
CA VAL A 71 -8.09 7.86 -14.58
C VAL A 71 -8.54 9.06 -15.40
N MET A 72 -7.74 9.53 -16.36
CA MET A 72 -8.12 10.66 -17.20
C MET A 72 -9.38 10.37 -18.03
N PRO A 73 -9.46 9.26 -18.79
CA PRO A 73 -10.68 8.92 -19.53
C PRO A 73 -11.90 8.76 -18.63
N ALA A 74 -11.78 8.17 -17.44
CA ALA A 74 -12.91 7.99 -16.53
C ALA A 74 -13.42 9.32 -15.97
N LEU A 75 -12.53 10.14 -15.38
CA LEU A 75 -12.93 11.35 -14.66
C LEU A 75 -13.34 12.49 -15.61
N ILE A 76 -12.56 12.72 -16.65
CA ILE A 76 -12.78 13.82 -17.56
C ILE A 76 -13.68 13.36 -18.72
N GLY A 77 -13.30 12.29 -19.42
CA GLY A 77 -14.03 11.76 -20.56
C GLY A 77 -15.39 11.18 -20.18
N GLY A 78 -15.43 10.32 -19.15
CA GLY A 78 -16.65 9.65 -18.69
C GLY A 78 -17.57 10.58 -17.92
N PHE A 79 -17.18 10.93 -16.69
CA PHE A 79 -18.01 11.77 -15.83
C PHE A 79 -18.20 13.18 -16.40
N GLY A 80 -17.18 13.76 -17.00
CA GLY A 80 -17.27 15.08 -17.63
C GLY A 80 -18.34 15.13 -18.71
N ASN A 81 -18.29 14.23 -19.69
CA ASN A 81 -19.27 14.17 -20.78
C ASN A 81 -20.67 13.80 -20.31
N PHE A 82 -20.79 12.94 -19.30
CA PHE A 82 -22.09 12.54 -18.78
C PHE A 82 -22.76 13.61 -17.93
N LEU A 83 -22.04 14.25 -17.01
CA LEU A 83 -22.60 15.14 -16.01
C LEU A 83 -22.62 16.62 -16.48
N MET A 84 -21.68 17.04 -17.33
CA MET A 84 -21.52 18.46 -17.66
C MET A 84 -22.73 19.04 -18.38
N PRO A 85 -23.29 18.42 -19.44
CA PRO A 85 -24.51 18.94 -20.10
C PRO A 85 -25.67 19.05 -19.12
N LEU A 86 -25.81 18.11 -18.19
CA LEU A 86 -26.87 18.13 -17.17
C LEU A 86 -26.70 19.31 -16.21
N MET A 87 -25.46 19.59 -15.77
CA MET A 87 -25.17 20.66 -14.79
C MET A 87 -25.27 22.07 -15.39
N VAL A 88 -24.97 22.21 -16.67
CA VAL A 88 -25.16 23.50 -17.37
C VAL A 88 -26.59 23.67 -17.94
N GLY A 89 -27.38 22.59 -17.95
CA GLY A 89 -28.73 22.56 -18.52
C GLY A 89 -28.75 22.58 -20.05
N GLY A 90 -27.62 22.21 -20.68
CA GLY A 90 -27.50 22.11 -22.13
C GLY A 90 -28.00 20.76 -22.66
N PRO A 91 -28.42 20.68 -23.94
CA PRO A 91 -28.88 19.43 -24.55
C PRO A 91 -27.71 18.46 -24.80
N ASP A 92 -26.51 18.98 -25.12
CA ASP A 92 -25.32 18.22 -25.46
C ASP A 92 -24.07 19.07 -25.24
N MET A 93 -22.89 18.56 -25.63
CA MET A 93 -21.63 19.32 -25.68
C MET A 93 -21.62 20.28 -26.86
N ALA A 94 -20.74 21.31 -26.82
CA ALA A 94 -20.64 22.33 -27.86
C ALA A 94 -20.23 21.77 -29.23
N PHE A 95 -19.32 20.79 -29.24
CA PHE A 95 -18.80 20.16 -30.45
C PHE A 95 -19.01 18.63 -30.41
N PRO A 96 -20.19 18.10 -30.73
CA PRO A 96 -20.50 16.70 -30.54
C PRO A 96 -19.66 15.75 -31.42
N ARG A 97 -19.33 16.15 -32.65
CA ARG A 97 -18.46 15.36 -33.55
C ARG A 97 -17.03 15.32 -33.06
N LEU A 98 -16.51 16.45 -32.56
CA LEU A 98 -15.19 16.53 -31.97
C LEU A 98 -15.08 15.63 -30.73
N ASN A 99 -16.15 15.55 -29.96
CA ASN A 99 -16.24 14.68 -28.81
C ASN A 99 -16.17 13.18 -29.18
N ASN A 100 -16.81 12.80 -30.26
CA ASN A 100 -16.69 11.43 -30.78
C ASN A 100 -15.27 11.10 -31.26
N ILE A 101 -14.63 12.03 -31.98
CA ILE A 101 -13.24 11.86 -32.45
C ILE A 101 -12.28 11.72 -31.26
N SER A 102 -12.48 12.52 -30.20
CA SER A 102 -11.63 12.45 -29.00
C SER A 102 -11.68 11.06 -28.36
N PHE A 103 -12.83 10.43 -28.31
CA PHE A 103 -12.93 9.06 -27.81
C PHE A 103 -12.23 8.06 -28.74
N TRP A 104 -12.51 8.10 -30.05
CA TRP A 104 -11.99 7.09 -30.98
C TRP A 104 -10.49 7.17 -31.27
N LEU A 105 -9.80 8.18 -30.74
CA LEU A 105 -8.33 8.24 -30.70
C LEU A 105 -7.75 7.35 -29.59
N LEU A 106 -8.49 7.02 -28.55
CA LEU A 106 -7.97 6.25 -27.42
C LEU A 106 -7.79 4.75 -27.71
N PRO A 107 -8.71 4.02 -28.39
CA PRO A 107 -8.49 2.61 -28.71
C PRO A 107 -7.21 2.34 -29.51
N PRO A 108 -6.88 3.05 -30.61
CA PRO A 108 -5.61 2.85 -31.31
C PRO A 108 -4.41 3.26 -30.46
N SER A 109 -4.54 4.30 -29.63
CA SER A 109 -3.50 4.70 -28.67
C SER A 109 -3.17 3.56 -27.68
N LEU A 110 -4.19 2.91 -27.15
CA LEU A 110 -4.04 1.76 -26.26
C LEU A 110 -3.36 0.58 -26.98
N LEU A 111 -3.71 0.32 -28.23
CA LEU A 111 -3.06 -0.73 -29.03
C LEU A 111 -1.56 -0.45 -29.22
N PHE A 112 -1.17 0.79 -29.50
CA PHE A 112 0.26 1.16 -29.59
C PHE A 112 0.98 0.93 -28.27
N LEU A 113 0.35 1.22 -27.12
CA LEU A 113 0.96 0.96 -25.83
C LEU A 113 1.12 -0.55 -25.54
N ILE A 114 0.11 -1.35 -25.87
CA ILE A 114 0.19 -2.81 -25.71
C ILE A 114 1.31 -3.37 -26.61
N PHE A 115 1.38 -2.94 -27.87
CA PHE A 115 2.46 -3.37 -28.76
C PHE A 115 3.83 -2.91 -28.26
N SER A 116 3.94 -1.68 -27.71
CA SER A 116 5.15 -1.19 -27.06
C SER A 116 5.63 -2.13 -25.94
N ALA A 117 4.72 -2.65 -25.13
CA ALA A 117 5.06 -3.56 -24.04
C ALA A 117 5.44 -4.99 -24.52
N CYS A 118 4.98 -5.39 -25.71
CA CYS A 118 5.17 -6.75 -26.23
C CYS A 118 6.37 -6.89 -27.18
N ILE A 119 6.88 -5.80 -27.76
CA ILE A 119 7.93 -5.84 -28.80
C ILE A 119 9.30 -5.67 -28.15
N GLU A 120 10.25 -6.57 -28.47
CA GLU A 120 11.68 -6.47 -28.14
C GLU A 120 11.99 -6.18 -26.66
N GLY A 121 11.31 -6.88 -25.76
CA GLY A 121 11.48 -6.69 -24.30
C GLY A 121 10.76 -5.47 -23.73
N GLY A 122 10.04 -4.72 -24.55
CA GLY A 122 9.21 -3.59 -24.15
C GLY A 122 9.97 -2.28 -23.87
N ALA A 123 9.24 -1.23 -23.54
CA ALA A 123 9.79 0.05 -23.13
C ALA A 123 10.03 0.06 -21.62
N GLY A 124 11.25 -0.20 -21.19
CA GLY A 124 11.67 -0.22 -19.78
C GLY A 124 12.18 1.13 -19.26
N THR A 125 11.59 2.23 -19.71
CA THR A 125 12.06 3.61 -19.45
C THR A 125 11.45 4.28 -18.23
N GLY A 126 10.45 3.64 -17.59
CA GLY A 126 9.52 4.33 -16.71
C GLY A 126 8.53 5.21 -17.50
N TRP A 127 7.47 5.67 -16.86
CA TRP A 127 6.44 6.50 -17.50
C TRP A 127 6.96 7.91 -17.89
N THR A 128 8.08 8.31 -17.31
CA THR A 128 8.72 9.62 -17.54
C THR A 128 9.56 9.70 -18.81
N LEU A 129 9.92 8.56 -19.41
CA LEU A 129 10.66 8.48 -20.68
C LEU A 129 11.99 9.27 -20.69
N TYR A 130 12.74 9.28 -19.60
CA TYR A 130 13.95 10.08 -19.47
C TYR A 130 15.06 9.67 -20.45
N PRO A 131 15.61 10.61 -21.25
CA PRO A 131 16.90 10.42 -21.90
C PRO A 131 18.04 10.45 -20.84
N PRO A 132 19.14 9.73 -21.01
CA PRO A 132 19.49 8.91 -22.18
C PRO A 132 18.88 7.49 -22.19
N LEU A 133 18.19 7.05 -21.11
CA LEU A 133 17.61 5.71 -21.04
C LEU A 133 16.60 5.42 -22.16
N SER A 134 15.80 6.40 -22.56
CA SER A 134 14.86 6.29 -23.69
C SER A 134 15.53 6.41 -25.07
N GLY A 135 16.83 6.66 -25.13
CA GLY A 135 17.60 6.75 -26.37
C GLY A 135 17.85 5.40 -27.06
N VAL A 136 18.32 5.43 -28.31
CA VAL A 136 18.57 4.23 -29.11
C VAL A 136 19.69 3.34 -28.57
N GLN A 137 20.61 3.86 -27.76
CA GLN A 137 21.68 3.06 -27.17
C GLN A 137 21.15 2.08 -26.11
N SER A 138 20.15 2.49 -25.34
CA SER A 138 19.56 1.65 -24.28
C SER A 138 18.31 0.91 -24.76
N HIS A 139 17.54 1.49 -25.68
CA HIS A 139 16.31 0.95 -26.27
C HIS A 139 16.36 1.10 -27.79
N SER A 140 17.08 0.19 -28.47
CA SER A 140 17.30 0.26 -29.93
C SER A 140 16.06 -0.05 -30.77
N GLY A 141 15.11 -0.81 -30.21
CA GLY A 141 13.90 -1.24 -30.91
C GLY A 141 12.78 -0.18 -30.95
N PRO A 142 11.66 -0.48 -31.60
CA PRO A 142 10.54 0.45 -31.79
C PRO A 142 9.64 0.59 -30.56
N SER A 143 9.92 -0.10 -29.46
CA SER A 143 9.07 -0.11 -28.28
C SER A 143 8.84 1.28 -27.68
N VAL A 144 9.88 2.09 -27.53
CA VAL A 144 9.79 3.47 -27.03
C VAL A 144 9.06 4.38 -28.04
N ASP A 145 9.28 4.21 -29.33
CA ASP A 145 8.60 4.98 -30.37
C ASP A 145 7.08 4.72 -30.34
N LEU A 146 6.68 3.47 -30.18
CA LEU A 146 5.27 3.10 -30.01
C LEU A 146 4.64 3.69 -28.74
N ALA A 147 5.38 3.73 -27.63
CA ALA A 147 4.93 4.39 -26.41
C ALA A 147 4.73 5.88 -26.60
N ILE A 148 5.64 6.56 -27.34
CA ILE A 148 5.53 7.97 -27.70
C ILE A 148 4.30 8.21 -28.58
N PHE A 149 4.06 7.40 -29.60
CA PHE A 149 2.84 7.52 -30.43
C PHE A 149 1.56 7.28 -29.63
N ALA A 150 1.56 6.35 -28.67
CA ALA A 150 0.45 6.17 -27.77
C ALA A 150 0.15 7.44 -26.96
N LEU A 151 1.17 8.06 -26.38
CA LEU A 151 1.03 9.32 -25.64
C LEU A 151 0.60 10.50 -26.51
N HIS A 152 1.09 10.57 -27.77
CA HIS A 152 0.63 11.59 -28.71
C HIS A 152 -0.88 11.49 -28.98
N LEU A 153 -1.39 10.29 -29.27
CA LEU A 153 -2.81 10.10 -29.58
C LEU A 153 -3.69 10.36 -28.35
N SER A 154 -3.28 9.91 -27.16
CA SER A 154 -4.00 10.19 -25.92
C SER A 154 -3.98 11.68 -25.56
N GLY A 155 -2.86 12.36 -25.80
CA GLY A 155 -2.74 13.81 -25.64
C GLY A 155 -3.64 14.60 -26.57
N ILE A 156 -3.67 14.25 -27.86
CA ILE A 156 -4.60 14.87 -28.83
C ILE A 156 -6.06 14.65 -28.42
N SER A 157 -6.43 13.44 -28.01
CA SER A 157 -7.75 13.11 -27.48
C SER A 157 -8.14 14.06 -26.33
N SER A 158 -7.26 14.23 -25.37
CA SER A 158 -7.48 15.09 -24.20
C SER A 158 -7.56 16.57 -24.55
N LEU A 159 -6.76 17.06 -25.51
CA LEU A 159 -6.84 18.44 -26.01
C LEU A 159 -8.20 18.72 -26.68
N LEU A 160 -8.68 17.81 -27.53
CA LEU A 160 -9.99 17.95 -28.18
C LEU A 160 -11.11 17.99 -27.14
N GLY A 161 -11.06 17.13 -26.12
CA GLY A 161 -11.97 17.14 -24.99
C GLY A 161 -11.93 18.46 -24.21
N ALA A 162 -10.73 18.96 -23.92
CA ALA A 162 -10.53 20.21 -23.17
C ALA A 162 -11.17 21.43 -23.88
N MET A 163 -10.93 21.57 -25.18
CA MET A 163 -11.56 22.61 -25.98
C MET A 163 -13.09 22.51 -25.94
N ASN A 164 -13.63 21.31 -26.01
CA ASN A 164 -15.07 21.07 -25.96
C ASN A 164 -15.66 21.45 -24.59
N PHE A 165 -15.03 21.06 -23.49
CA PHE A 165 -15.49 21.42 -22.14
C PHE A 165 -15.47 22.92 -21.88
N ILE A 166 -14.39 23.61 -22.24
CA ILE A 166 -14.28 25.07 -22.06
C ILE A 166 -15.42 25.78 -22.82
N THR A 167 -15.60 25.42 -24.11
CA THR A 167 -16.59 26.04 -24.96
C THR A 167 -18.02 25.76 -24.48
N THR A 168 -18.30 24.51 -24.06
CA THR A 168 -19.62 24.12 -23.53
C THR A 168 -19.98 24.93 -22.30
N ILE A 169 -19.06 25.09 -21.37
CA ILE A 169 -19.33 25.83 -20.14
C ILE A 169 -19.40 27.34 -20.40
N ALA A 170 -18.57 27.88 -21.31
CA ALA A 170 -18.62 29.27 -21.64
C ALA A 170 -19.92 29.67 -22.34
N ASN A 171 -20.41 28.88 -23.28
CA ASN A 171 -21.45 29.28 -24.23
C ASN A 171 -22.81 28.58 -24.04
N MET A 172 -22.86 27.38 -23.44
CA MET A 172 -24.07 26.54 -23.44
C MET A 172 -24.80 26.51 -22.10
N ARG A 173 -24.53 27.45 -21.20
CA ARG A 173 -25.29 27.56 -19.94
C ARG A 173 -26.70 28.05 -20.23
N THR A 174 -27.71 27.45 -19.58
CA THR A 174 -29.10 27.92 -19.63
C THR A 174 -29.24 29.31 -19.04
N PRO A 175 -30.23 30.12 -19.54
CA PRO A 175 -30.53 31.39 -18.95
C PRO A 175 -30.78 31.30 -17.44
N GLY A 176 -30.08 32.16 -16.65
CA GLY A 176 -30.15 32.14 -15.18
C GLY A 176 -29.01 31.38 -14.50
N ILE A 177 -28.29 30.49 -15.16
CA ILE A 177 -27.06 29.87 -14.65
C ILE A 177 -25.87 30.76 -14.99
N LYS A 178 -25.53 31.69 -14.10
CA LYS A 178 -24.30 32.48 -14.17
C LYS A 178 -23.15 31.68 -13.59
N LEU A 179 -21.88 32.05 -13.92
CA LEU A 179 -20.66 31.36 -13.44
C LEU A 179 -20.62 31.14 -11.92
N HIS A 180 -21.10 32.13 -11.13
CA HIS A 180 -21.19 32.01 -9.67
C HIS A 180 -22.34 31.11 -9.15
N LYS A 181 -23.13 30.51 -10.06
CA LYS A 181 -24.16 29.52 -9.75
C LYS A 181 -23.84 28.13 -10.36
N LEU A 182 -22.71 28.01 -11.07
CA LEU A 182 -22.28 26.75 -11.66
C LEU A 182 -21.88 25.77 -10.54
N ALA A 183 -22.21 24.49 -10.68
CA ALA A 183 -21.79 23.46 -9.74
C ALA A 183 -20.24 23.41 -9.63
N LEU A 184 -19.69 23.07 -8.44
CA LEU A 184 -18.23 23.00 -8.23
C LEU A 184 -17.56 21.98 -9.14
N PHE A 185 -18.24 20.89 -9.49
CA PHE A 185 -17.75 19.95 -10.50
C PHE A 185 -17.56 20.62 -11.87
N GLY A 186 -18.47 21.53 -12.26
CA GLY A 186 -18.31 22.32 -13.48
C GLY A 186 -17.06 23.19 -13.47
N TRP A 187 -16.79 23.88 -12.36
CA TRP A 187 -15.55 24.64 -12.17
C TRP A 187 -14.30 23.73 -12.18
N ALA A 188 -14.40 22.58 -11.55
CA ALA A 188 -13.31 21.59 -11.54
C ALA A 188 -12.94 21.17 -12.98
N VAL A 189 -13.93 20.84 -13.80
CA VAL A 189 -13.70 20.44 -15.20
C VAL A 189 -13.14 21.57 -16.05
N VAL A 190 -13.62 22.84 -15.89
CA VAL A 190 -13.05 23.97 -16.62
C VAL A 190 -11.58 24.18 -16.29
N ILE A 191 -11.23 24.18 -15.01
CA ILE A 191 -9.86 24.40 -14.58
C ILE A 191 -8.97 23.27 -15.10
N THR A 192 -9.42 22.03 -15.00
CA THR A 192 -8.73 20.86 -15.57
C THR A 192 -8.53 20.99 -17.07
N ALA A 193 -9.55 21.44 -17.81
CA ALA A 193 -9.46 21.64 -19.25
C ALA A 193 -8.45 22.74 -19.63
N VAL A 194 -8.38 23.82 -18.86
CA VAL A 194 -7.35 24.87 -19.05
C VAL A 194 -5.95 24.32 -18.77
N LEU A 195 -5.78 23.54 -17.70
CA LEU A 195 -4.48 22.89 -17.40
C LEU A 195 -4.03 21.98 -18.56
N LEU A 196 -4.94 21.16 -19.09
CA LEU A 196 -4.67 20.28 -20.24
C LEU A 196 -4.25 21.09 -21.48
N LEU A 197 -4.98 22.17 -21.78
CA LEU A 197 -4.70 23.00 -22.96
C LEU A 197 -3.31 23.62 -22.93
N LEU A 198 -2.82 24.00 -21.74
CA LEU A 198 -1.52 24.65 -21.58
C LEU A 198 -0.36 23.66 -21.42
N SER A 199 -0.57 22.52 -20.77
CA SER A 199 0.51 21.59 -20.41
C SER A 199 0.79 20.54 -21.48
N LEU A 200 -0.24 19.97 -22.13
CA LEU A 200 -0.08 18.89 -23.11
C LEU A 200 0.77 19.26 -24.33
N PRO A 201 0.71 20.47 -24.92
CA PRO A 201 1.59 20.83 -26.03
C PRO A 201 3.07 20.77 -25.65
N VAL A 202 3.41 21.09 -24.40
CA VAL A 202 4.81 21.02 -23.93
C VAL A 202 5.27 19.57 -23.81
N LEU A 203 4.41 18.67 -23.28
CA LEU A 203 4.70 17.23 -23.30
C LEU A 203 4.90 16.72 -24.72
N ALA A 204 3.96 17.04 -25.62
CA ALA A 204 4.04 16.61 -27.02
C ALA A 204 5.34 17.06 -27.66
N GLY A 205 5.77 18.30 -27.40
CA GLY A 205 7.06 18.82 -27.84
C GLY A 205 8.23 18.01 -27.30
N ALA A 206 8.27 17.76 -26.00
CA ALA A 206 9.36 17.03 -25.34
C ALA A 206 9.51 15.60 -25.88
N ILE A 207 8.41 14.84 -25.96
CA ILE A 207 8.46 13.46 -26.47
C ILE A 207 8.69 13.39 -27.99
N THR A 208 8.30 14.43 -28.74
CA THR A 208 8.66 14.54 -30.16
C THR A 208 10.17 14.80 -30.35
N MET A 209 10.78 15.61 -29.47
CA MET A 209 12.25 15.79 -29.49
C MET A 209 12.97 14.47 -29.19
N VAL A 210 12.49 13.65 -28.24
CA VAL A 210 13.03 12.30 -28.02
C VAL A 210 12.86 11.43 -29.26
N LEU A 211 11.69 11.48 -29.89
CA LEU A 211 11.42 10.71 -31.13
C LEU A 211 12.39 11.08 -32.27
N THR A 212 12.70 12.38 -32.41
CA THR A 212 13.64 12.84 -33.41
C THR A 212 15.10 12.50 -33.08
N ASP A 213 15.47 12.58 -31.80
CA ASP A 213 16.81 12.12 -31.36
C ASP A 213 17.01 10.62 -31.63
N ARG A 214 15.96 9.82 -31.49
CA ARG A 214 15.98 8.37 -31.79
C ARG A 214 16.06 8.03 -33.26
N ASN A 215 15.33 8.74 -34.12
CA ASN A 215 15.09 8.32 -35.49
C ASN A 215 15.73 9.24 -36.55
N PHE A 216 16.04 10.48 -36.19
CA PHE A 216 16.56 11.48 -37.14
C PHE A 216 17.94 12.04 -36.75
N ASN A 217 18.62 11.45 -35.76
CA ASN A 217 19.94 11.87 -35.27
C ASN A 217 20.00 13.36 -34.88
N THR A 218 18.90 13.91 -34.34
CA THR A 218 18.95 15.19 -33.65
C THR A 218 19.62 15.05 -32.31
N SER A 219 20.10 16.12 -31.71
CA SER A 219 20.84 16.10 -30.43
C SER A 219 20.21 17.04 -29.41
N PHE A 220 18.90 17.00 -29.22
CA PHE A 220 18.23 17.81 -28.20
C PHE A 220 18.65 17.42 -26.79
N PHE A 221 18.82 16.12 -26.55
CA PHE A 221 19.10 15.56 -25.23
C PHE A 221 20.37 14.70 -25.20
N GLU A 222 21.03 14.51 -26.31
CA GLU A 222 22.29 13.75 -26.41
C GLU A 222 23.49 14.64 -26.12
N THR A 223 24.22 14.35 -25.04
CA THR A 223 25.36 15.15 -24.57
C THR A 223 26.52 15.16 -25.55
N ALA A 224 26.75 14.07 -26.29
CA ALA A 224 27.79 13.99 -27.31
C ALA A 224 27.58 14.99 -28.44
N GLY A 225 26.35 15.33 -28.77
CA GLY A 225 25.98 16.36 -29.75
C GLY A 225 25.75 17.76 -29.17
N GLY A 226 26.00 17.97 -27.87
CA GLY A 226 25.78 19.25 -27.21
C GLY A 226 24.38 19.41 -26.61
N GLY A 227 23.56 18.36 -26.56
CA GLY A 227 22.25 18.35 -25.94
C GLY A 227 22.31 18.20 -24.40
N ASP A 228 21.18 18.46 -23.77
CA ASP A 228 21.07 18.40 -22.31
C ASP A 228 19.89 17.53 -21.87
N PRO A 229 20.11 16.34 -21.24
CA PRO A 229 19.04 15.51 -20.69
C PRO A 229 18.20 16.20 -19.60
N ILE A 230 18.77 17.17 -18.88
CA ILE A 230 18.05 17.92 -17.85
C ILE A 230 16.97 18.81 -18.48
N LEU A 231 17.21 19.32 -19.70
CA LEU A 231 16.20 20.06 -20.44
C LEU A 231 14.92 19.23 -20.66
N PHE A 232 15.07 17.93 -20.99
CA PHE A 232 13.90 17.05 -21.09
C PHE A 232 13.12 16.98 -19.79
N GLN A 233 13.82 16.83 -18.66
CA GLN A 233 13.18 16.76 -17.36
C GLN A 233 12.38 18.03 -17.04
N HIS A 234 12.91 19.21 -17.34
CA HIS A 234 12.17 20.46 -17.19
C HIS A 234 10.91 20.51 -18.05
N LEU A 235 10.99 20.13 -19.31
CA LEU A 235 9.84 20.11 -20.22
C LEU A 235 8.80 19.07 -19.78
N PHE A 236 9.27 17.88 -19.41
CA PHE A 236 8.39 16.81 -18.96
C PHE A 236 7.65 17.21 -17.67
N TRP A 237 8.34 17.75 -16.66
CA TRP A 237 7.73 18.09 -15.38
C TRP A 237 6.91 19.38 -15.43
N PHE A 238 7.18 20.27 -16.36
CA PHE A 238 6.28 21.39 -16.66
C PHE A 238 4.87 20.91 -17.09
N PHE A 239 4.79 19.76 -17.73
CA PHE A 239 3.53 19.03 -17.91
C PHE A 239 3.20 18.20 -16.69
N GLY A 240 4.13 17.42 -16.15
CA GLY A 240 3.90 16.36 -15.18
C GLY A 240 3.31 16.84 -13.84
N HIS A 241 3.68 18.03 -13.39
CA HIS A 241 3.08 18.57 -12.17
C HIS A 241 1.63 19.06 -12.39
N PRO A 242 1.30 19.88 -13.40
CA PRO A 242 -0.11 20.12 -13.73
C PRO A 242 -0.92 18.85 -13.97
N GLU A 243 -0.33 17.79 -14.49
CA GLU A 243 -1.01 16.51 -14.71
C GLU A 243 -1.56 15.91 -13.41
N VAL A 244 -0.82 15.93 -12.31
CA VAL A 244 -1.33 15.41 -11.04
C VAL A 244 -2.52 16.23 -10.52
N TYR A 245 -2.57 17.53 -10.81
CA TYR A 245 -3.75 18.35 -10.52
C TYR A 245 -4.91 18.11 -11.50
N ILE A 246 -4.63 17.80 -12.75
CA ILE A 246 -5.63 17.36 -13.72
C ILE A 246 -6.34 16.09 -13.24
N LEU A 247 -5.60 15.17 -12.62
CA LEU A 247 -6.16 13.94 -12.07
C LEU A 247 -7.04 14.19 -10.84
N ILE A 248 -6.65 15.06 -9.91
CA ILE A 248 -7.31 15.21 -8.61
C ILE A 248 -8.45 16.23 -8.60
N ILE A 249 -8.36 17.34 -9.36
CA ILE A 249 -9.35 18.44 -9.32
C ILE A 249 -10.78 17.97 -9.66
N PRO A 250 -11.03 17.11 -10.69
CA PRO A 250 -12.36 16.55 -10.93
C PRO A 250 -12.89 15.77 -9.72
N GLY A 251 -12.02 15.05 -9.02
CA GLY A 251 -12.35 14.38 -7.76
C GLY A 251 -12.82 15.35 -6.69
N PHE A 252 -12.19 16.51 -6.54
CA PHE A 252 -12.64 17.56 -5.63
C PHE A 252 -14.06 18.06 -5.94
N GLY A 253 -14.40 18.12 -7.22
CA GLY A 253 -15.76 18.46 -7.68
C GLY A 253 -16.78 17.41 -7.26
N ILE A 254 -16.48 16.13 -7.46
CA ILE A 254 -17.34 15.01 -7.08
C ILE A 254 -17.54 14.99 -5.55
N ILE A 255 -16.48 15.09 -4.76
CA ILE A 255 -16.55 15.08 -3.30
C ILE A 255 -17.38 16.25 -2.78
N SER A 256 -17.21 17.44 -3.34
CA SER A 256 -18.01 18.62 -2.96
C SER A 256 -19.49 18.38 -3.19
N THR A 257 -19.87 17.77 -4.31
CA THR A 257 -21.25 17.43 -4.64
C THR A 257 -21.79 16.36 -3.68
N THR A 258 -21.02 15.31 -3.42
CA THR A 258 -21.40 14.19 -2.55
C THR A 258 -21.62 14.66 -1.10
N LEU A 259 -20.69 15.42 -0.55
CA LEU A 259 -20.80 15.94 0.84
C LEU A 259 -21.99 16.89 0.99
N SER A 260 -22.22 17.77 0.02
CA SER A 260 -23.37 18.68 0.04
C SER A 260 -24.69 17.91 0.00
N ALA A 261 -24.82 16.92 -0.88
CA ALA A 261 -26.03 16.12 -1.02
C ALA A 261 -26.35 15.30 0.23
N ASN A 262 -25.34 14.62 0.82
CA ASN A 262 -25.54 13.73 1.95
C ASN A 262 -25.56 14.44 3.32
N SER A 263 -25.12 15.68 3.41
CA SER A 263 -25.28 16.53 4.59
C SER A 263 -26.57 17.37 4.58
N ASN A 264 -27.35 17.33 3.48
CA ASN A 264 -28.52 18.17 3.25
C ASN A 264 -28.21 19.67 3.48
N LYS A 265 -27.03 20.13 3.07
CA LYS A 265 -26.56 21.50 3.30
C LYS A 265 -25.81 22.00 2.06
N THR A 266 -25.98 23.27 1.73
CA THR A 266 -25.20 23.91 0.68
C THR A 266 -23.71 23.93 1.07
N ILE A 267 -22.82 23.84 0.08
CA ILE A 267 -21.37 23.86 0.34
C ILE A 267 -20.98 25.15 1.06
N PHE A 268 -20.20 25.01 2.11
CA PHE A 268 -19.68 26.17 2.85
C PHE A 268 -18.61 26.87 2.02
N GLY A 269 -18.70 28.20 1.94
CA GLY A 269 -17.68 29.02 1.29
C GLY A 269 -17.53 28.80 -0.21
N TYR A 270 -18.63 28.60 -0.98
CA TYR A 270 -18.63 28.30 -2.40
C TYR A 270 -17.62 29.12 -3.22
N ILE A 271 -17.64 30.48 -3.07
CA ILE A 271 -16.71 31.34 -3.79
C ILE A 271 -15.26 31.10 -3.38
N GLY A 272 -15.00 30.87 -2.09
CA GLY A 272 -13.67 30.49 -1.59
C GLY A 272 -13.18 29.16 -2.18
N MET A 273 -14.08 28.19 -2.35
CA MET A 273 -13.78 26.89 -2.99
C MET A 273 -13.41 27.05 -4.47
N VAL A 274 -14.09 27.94 -5.20
CA VAL A 274 -13.77 28.25 -6.61
C VAL A 274 -12.40 28.91 -6.71
N TYR A 275 -12.15 29.96 -5.90
CA TYR A 275 -10.84 30.61 -5.91
C TYR A 275 -9.70 29.70 -5.46
N ALA A 276 -9.94 28.79 -4.52
CA ALA A 276 -8.96 27.80 -4.11
C ALA A 276 -8.57 26.87 -5.28
N MET A 277 -9.55 26.38 -6.05
CA MET A 277 -9.26 25.56 -7.24
C MET A 277 -8.50 26.33 -8.32
N LEU A 278 -8.89 27.59 -8.59
CA LEU A 278 -8.18 28.44 -9.54
C LEU A 278 -6.74 28.70 -9.10
N SER A 279 -6.52 28.99 -7.80
CA SER A 279 -5.19 29.19 -7.24
C SER A 279 -4.31 27.95 -7.37
N ILE A 280 -4.86 26.76 -7.09
CA ILE A 280 -4.15 25.47 -7.28
C ILE A 280 -3.74 25.31 -8.76
N GLY A 281 -4.65 25.60 -9.69
CA GLY A 281 -4.37 25.51 -11.11
C GLY A 281 -3.24 26.45 -11.55
N VAL A 282 -3.27 27.71 -11.15
CA VAL A 282 -2.23 28.68 -11.50
C VAL A 282 -0.88 28.34 -10.85
N LEU A 283 -0.87 28.05 -9.56
CA LEU A 283 0.34 27.68 -8.83
C LEU A 283 0.96 26.39 -9.39
N GLY A 284 0.14 25.47 -9.86
CA GLY A 284 0.62 24.22 -10.45
C GLY A 284 1.58 24.38 -11.63
N PHE A 285 1.60 25.52 -12.32
CA PHE A 285 2.55 25.79 -13.41
C PHE A 285 3.89 26.37 -12.97
N ILE A 286 4.06 26.75 -11.71
CA ILE A 286 5.28 27.42 -11.23
C ILE A 286 6.06 26.61 -10.21
N VAL A 287 5.75 25.31 -10.06
CA VAL A 287 6.36 24.45 -9.02
C VAL A 287 6.98 23.17 -9.57
N TRP A 288 6.97 22.94 -10.89
CA TRP A 288 7.36 21.67 -11.52
C TRP A 288 8.73 21.14 -11.11
N SER A 289 9.70 22.02 -10.81
CA SER A 289 11.09 21.62 -10.58
C SER A 289 11.32 20.98 -9.21
N HIS A 290 10.30 20.88 -8.35
CA HIS A 290 10.42 20.10 -7.12
C HIS A 290 10.56 18.59 -7.41
N HIS A 291 10.18 18.12 -8.61
CA HIS A 291 10.47 16.75 -9.05
C HIS A 291 11.93 16.53 -9.43
N MET A 292 12.76 17.57 -9.41
CA MET A 292 14.13 17.57 -9.89
C MET A 292 15.16 17.99 -8.81
N TYR A 293 14.80 17.91 -7.51
CA TYR A 293 15.69 18.35 -6.43
C TYR A 293 17.01 17.56 -6.35
N THR A 294 17.03 16.32 -6.85
CA THR A 294 18.19 15.42 -6.80
C THR A 294 19.09 15.49 -8.04
N VAL A 295 18.71 16.27 -9.09
CA VAL A 295 19.50 16.34 -10.35
C VAL A 295 20.66 17.36 -10.32
N GLY A 296 20.90 18.02 -9.17
CA GLY A 296 21.97 18.99 -9.01
C GLY A 296 21.60 20.43 -9.34
N LEU A 297 20.33 20.81 -9.17
CA LEU A 297 19.90 22.21 -9.31
C LEU A 297 20.63 23.13 -8.32
N ASP A 298 20.77 24.39 -8.70
CA ASP A 298 21.29 25.44 -7.85
C ASP A 298 20.52 25.58 -6.54
N VAL A 299 21.19 26.01 -5.47
CA VAL A 299 20.62 26.10 -4.11
C VAL A 299 19.47 27.12 -4.08
N ASP A 300 19.63 28.27 -4.73
CA ASP A 300 18.60 29.31 -4.77
C ASP A 300 17.37 28.83 -5.56
N THR A 301 17.58 28.09 -6.66
CA THR A 301 16.50 27.48 -7.42
C THR A 301 15.72 26.48 -6.58
N ARG A 302 16.40 25.61 -5.82
CA ARG A 302 15.74 24.66 -4.89
C ARG A 302 14.97 25.39 -3.79
N ALA A 303 15.52 26.45 -3.23
CA ALA A 303 14.84 27.28 -2.23
C ALA A 303 13.58 27.94 -2.80
N TYR A 304 13.66 28.51 -4.02
CA TYR A 304 12.51 29.07 -4.71
C TYR A 304 11.37 28.03 -4.89
N PHE A 305 11.70 26.86 -5.45
CA PHE A 305 10.68 25.85 -5.72
C PHE A 305 10.12 25.23 -4.42
N THR A 306 10.92 25.14 -3.35
CA THR A 306 10.43 24.80 -2.01
C THR A 306 9.36 25.82 -1.54
N ALA A 307 9.67 27.10 -1.57
CA ALA A 307 8.75 28.15 -1.14
C ALA A 307 7.47 28.16 -1.99
N ALA A 308 7.61 28.12 -3.32
CA ALA A 308 6.46 28.13 -4.24
C ALA A 308 5.55 26.91 -4.03
N THR A 309 6.12 25.74 -3.79
CA THR A 309 5.36 24.50 -3.56
C THR A 309 4.59 24.56 -2.22
N LEU A 310 5.21 25.07 -1.17
CA LEU A 310 4.55 25.21 0.14
C LEU A 310 3.33 26.13 0.11
N ILE A 311 3.29 27.13 -0.78
CA ILE A 311 2.15 28.06 -0.93
C ILE A 311 0.88 27.30 -1.37
N ILE A 312 0.99 26.18 -2.10
CA ILE A 312 -0.16 25.37 -2.54
C ILE A 312 -0.92 24.74 -1.35
N ALA A 313 -0.26 24.56 -0.22
CA ALA A 313 -0.91 24.02 0.98
C ALA A 313 -2.07 24.91 1.49
N VAL A 314 -2.00 26.21 1.27
CA VAL A 314 -3.03 27.17 1.75
C VAL A 314 -4.37 26.97 1.02
N PRO A 315 -4.47 27.05 -0.33
CA PRO A 315 -5.74 26.83 -1.02
C PRO A 315 -6.27 25.41 -0.84
N THR A 316 -5.39 24.42 -0.72
CA THR A 316 -5.78 23.03 -0.42
C THR A 316 -6.39 22.92 0.98
N GLY A 317 -5.82 23.57 1.98
CA GLY A 317 -6.37 23.66 3.34
C GLY A 317 -7.74 24.34 3.38
N ILE A 318 -7.97 25.41 2.61
CA ILE A 318 -9.27 26.06 2.48
C ILE A 318 -10.34 25.05 2.03
N LYS A 319 -10.01 24.17 1.09
CA LYS A 319 -10.95 23.15 0.61
C LYS A 319 -11.30 22.14 1.69
N ILE A 320 -10.31 21.61 2.39
CA ILE A 320 -10.50 20.64 3.47
C ILE A 320 -11.39 21.25 4.57
N PHE A 321 -11.08 22.43 5.06
CA PHE A 321 -11.89 23.09 6.09
C PHE A 321 -13.30 23.43 5.60
N SER A 322 -13.49 23.78 4.33
CA SER A 322 -14.81 24.02 3.75
C SER A 322 -15.65 22.76 3.67
N TRP A 323 -15.06 21.59 3.37
CA TRP A 323 -15.74 20.29 3.40
C TRP A 323 -16.17 19.92 4.83
N LEU A 324 -15.28 20.08 5.80
CA LEU A 324 -15.60 19.84 7.21
C LEU A 324 -16.71 20.79 7.71
N ALA A 325 -16.64 22.08 7.35
CA ALA A 325 -17.67 23.07 7.68
C ALA A 325 -19.02 22.79 6.99
N THR A 326 -19.01 22.16 5.80
CA THR A 326 -20.23 21.71 5.14
C THR A 326 -20.89 20.57 5.92
N CYS A 327 -20.10 19.65 6.47
CA CYS A 327 -20.61 18.56 7.32
C CYS A 327 -21.07 19.06 8.69
N TYR A 328 -20.40 20.10 9.24
CA TYR A 328 -20.71 20.63 10.56
C TYR A 328 -22.11 21.27 10.59
N GLY A 329 -22.97 20.80 11.51
CA GLY A 329 -24.35 21.27 11.66
C GLY A 329 -25.30 20.84 10.53
N GLY A 330 -24.88 19.94 9.65
CA GLY A 330 -25.74 19.32 8.63
C GLY A 330 -26.49 18.10 9.13
N SER A 331 -27.56 17.72 8.44
CA SER A 331 -28.27 16.44 8.65
C SER A 331 -27.56 15.34 7.88
N ILE A 332 -26.53 14.76 8.51
CA ILE A 332 -25.65 13.77 7.86
C ILE A 332 -26.38 12.44 7.72
N LYS A 333 -26.48 11.95 6.49
CA LYS A 333 -26.88 10.59 6.17
C LYS A 333 -25.62 9.75 5.89
N LEU A 334 -25.35 8.76 6.73
CA LEU A 334 -24.20 7.87 6.55
C LEU A 334 -24.44 6.84 5.43
N THR A 335 -24.67 7.34 4.23
CA THR A 335 -24.72 6.51 3.01
C THR A 335 -23.31 6.05 2.64
N PRO A 336 -23.15 4.99 1.84
CA PRO A 336 -21.85 4.59 1.33
C PRO A 336 -21.08 5.76 0.68
N SER A 337 -21.75 6.57 -0.13
CA SER A 337 -21.14 7.74 -0.77
C SER A 337 -20.65 8.79 0.23
N MET A 338 -21.37 8.98 1.36
CA MET A 338 -20.92 9.89 2.43
C MET A 338 -19.70 9.34 3.17
N LEU A 339 -19.67 8.04 3.45
CA LEU A 339 -18.53 7.39 4.09
C LEU A 339 -17.28 7.51 3.22
N PHE A 340 -17.42 7.34 1.90
CA PHE A 340 -16.32 7.60 0.96
C PHE A 340 -15.87 9.05 0.94
N GLY A 341 -16.81 9.99 0.94
CA GLY A 341 -16.51 11.40 0.98
C GLY A 341 -15.73 11.81 2.24
N LEU A 342 -16.16 11.32 3.41
CA LEU A 342 -15.45 11.55 4.69
C LEU A 342 -14.06 10.90 4.70
N GLY A 343 -13.99 9.69 4.20
CA GLY A 343 -12.73 8.98 4.07
C GLY A 343 -11.75 9.70 3.15
N PHE A 344 -12.21 10.23 2.02
CA PHE A 344 -11.39 11.06 1.15
C PHE A 344 -10.83 12.27 1.90
N VAL A 345 -11.66 13.03 2.61
CA VAL A 345 -11.21 14.22 3.36
C VAL A 345 -10.12 13.83 4.37
N PHE A 346 -10.29 12.71 5.07
CA PHE A 346 -9.30 12.23 6.05
C PHE A 346 -7.98 11.83 5.40
N MET A 347 -8.03 10.96 4.39
CA MET A 347 -6.82 10.42 3.76
C MET A 347 -6.08 11.48 2.94
N PHE A 348 -6.82 12.33 2.23
CA PHE A 348 -6.23 13.43 1.50
C PHE A 348 -5.55 14.46 2.42
N THR A 349 -6.07 14.67 3.64
CA THR A 349 -5.39 15.50 4.65
C THR A 349 -4.05 14.91 5.05
N ILE A 350 -3.98 13.60 5.30
CA ILE A 350 -2.71 12.92 5.65
C ILE A 350 -1.73 12.97 4.47
N GLY A 351 -2.20 12.68 3.25
CA GLY A 351 -1.39 12.76 2.03
C GLY A 351 -0.86 14.18 1.76
N GLY A 352 -1.71 15.20 1.92
CA GLY A 352 -1.29 16.59 1.77
C GLY A 352 -0.25 17.04 2.82
N LEU A 353 -0.34 16.56 4.06
CA LEU A 353 0.67 16.84 5.09
C LEU A 353 2.01 16.17 4.77
N SER A 354 2.03 14.95 4.28
CA SER A 354 3.27 14.30 3.82
C SER A 354 3.84 14.99 2.56
N GLY A 355 2.99 15.53 1.70
CA GLY A 355 3.41 16.36 0.57
C GLY A 355 4.11 17.66 0.99
N VAL A 356 3.70 18.29 2.09
CA VAL A 356 4.40 19.46 2.68
C VAL A 356 5.84 19.07 3.13
N VAL A 357 6.03 17.87 3.65
CA VAL A 357 7.37 17.36 4.00
C VAL A 357 8.23 17.19 2.74
N LEU A 358 7.69 16.56 1.69
CA LEU A 358 8.39 16.34 0.42
C LEU A 358 8.65 17.63 -0.36
N ALA A 359 7.88 18.68 -0.13
CA ALA A 359 8.11 20.00 -0.74
C ALA A 359 9.46 20.61 -0.34
N ASN A 360 10.06 20.20 0.77
CA ASN A 360 11.35 20.70 1.25
C ASN A 360 12.50 20.00 0.54
N ALA A 361 13.26 20.72 -0.26
CA ALA A 361 14.37 20.17 -1.06
C ALA A 361 15.40 19.40 -0.21
N SER A 362 15.74 19.89 0.97
CA SER A 362 16.70 19.21 1.87
C SER A 362 16.22 17.85 2.38
N LEU A 363 14.90 17.69 2.58
CA LEU A 363 14.30 16.44 3.03
C LEU A 363 14.08 15.49 1.84
N ASP A 364 13.72 16.02 0.68
CA ASP A 364 13.48 15.22 -0.52
C ASP A 364 14.74 14.50 -1.02
N ILE A 365 15.93 15.03 -0.78
CA ILE A 365 17.21 14.33 -1.06
C ILE A 365 17.24 12.94 -0.39
N ALA A 366 16.66 12.80 0.79
CA ALA A 366 16.62 11.52 1.50
C ALA A 366 15.37 10.69 1.17
N PHE A 367 14.27 11.31 0.74
CA PHE A 367 13.00 10.65 0.50
C PHE A 367 12.70 10.38 -0.97
N HIS A 368 13.40 11.04 -1.89
CA HIS A 368 13.23 10.84 -3.34
C HIS A 368 13.41 9.36 -3.71
N ASP A 369 12.54 8.85 -4.59
CA ASP A 369 12.50 7.45 -5.04
C ASP A 369 12.46 6.41 -3.90
N THR A 370 11.85 6.75 -2.78
CA THR A 370 11.63 5.84 -1.65
C THR A 370 10.16 5.47 -1.51
N TYR A 371 9.87 4.44 -0.70
CA TYR A 371 8.49 4.08 -0.35
C TYR A 371 7.74 5.17 0.43
N TYR A 372 8.44 6.19 0.97
CA TYR A 372 7.77 7.35 1.55
C TYR A 372 6.96 8.12 0.49
N VAL A 373 7.52 8.31 -0.70
CA VAL A 373 6.83 8.94 -1.85
C VAL A 373 5.69 8.06 -2.34
N VAL A 374 5.92 6.73 -2.45
CA VAL A 374 4.88 5.78 -2.85
C VAL A 374 3.71 5.78 -1.84
N ALA A 375 4.00 5.86 -0.54
CA ALA A 375 2.98 5.95 0.50
C ALA A 375 2.19 7.27 0.43
N GLN A 376 2.87 8.39 0.15
CA GLN A 376 2.23 9.70 -0.04
C GLN A 376 1.28 9.69 -1.23
N LEU A 377 1.74 9.22 -2.40
CA LEU A 377 0.88 9.05 -3.58
C LEU A 377 -0.26 8.07 -3.31
N GLY A 378 0.01 6.98 -2.60
CA GLY A 378 -1.00 6.04 -2.13
C GLY A 378 -2.04 6.71 -1.24
N GLN A 379 -1.65 7.56 -0.30
CA GLN A 379 -2.55 8.28 0.60
C GLN A 379 -3.41 9.31 -0.13
N GLU A 380 -2.85 10.05 -1.08
CA GLU A 380 -3.61 11.00 -1.90
C GLU A 380 -4.65 10.29 -2.78
N ASN A 381 -4.32 9.11 -3.27
CA ASN A 381 -5.23 8.27 -4.04
C ASN A 381 -6.05 7.30 -3.18
N TYR A 382 -5.78 7.17 -1.89
CA TYR A 382 -6.35 6.17 -0.97
C TYR A 382 -7.84 6.37 -0.66
N TRP A 383 -8.42 7.51 -1.01
CA TRP A 383 -9.86 7.66 -0.94
C TRP A 383 -10.61 6.63 -1.82
N PHE A 384 -9.93 6.07 -2.82
CA PHE A 384 -10.38 4.93 -3.58
C PHE A 384 -10.26 3.61 -2.80
N TYR A 385 -9.47 3.58 -1.73
CA TYR A 385 -9.05 2.37 -1.03
C TYR A 385 -9.61 2.21 0.38
N ILE A 386 -10.35 3.18 0.91
CA ILE A 386 -10.79 3.25 2.32
C ILE A 386 -11.60 2.05 2.81
N ASN A 387 -12.26 1.31 1.92
CA ASN A 387 -12.96 0.10 2.35
C ASN A 387 -12.04 -1.10 2.61
N ASN A 388 -10.73 -0.93 2.50
CA ASN A 388 -9.78 -2.02 2.59
C ASN A 388 -8.79 -1.96 3.75
N PHE A 389 -9.09 -1.22 4.79
CA PHE A 389 -8.28 -1.21 6.00
C PHE A 389 -8.08 -2.62 6.62
N PHE A 390 -8.79 -3.65 6.13
CA PHE A 390 -8.71 -5.03 6.58
C PHE A 390 -8.33 -6.06 5.50
N ALA A 391 -8.04 -5.64 4.29
CA ALA A 391 -7.64 -6.57 3.22
C ALA A 391 -6.26 -6.20 2.69
N THR A 392 -5.34 -7.07 3.01
CA THR A 392 -3.96 -7.21 2.51
C THR A 392 -3.63 -6.52 1.18
N ASP A 393 -2.42 -6.01 1.08
CA ASP A 393 -1.69 -5.32 0.00
C ASP A 393 -1.85 -5.83 -1.45
N TYR A 394 -2.63 -6.86 -1.70
CA TYR A 394 -2.74 -7.56 -2.98
C TYR A 394 -3.95 -7.19 -3.86
N MET A 395 -4.91 -6.40 -3.36
CA MET A 395 -6.16 -6.10 -4.08
C MET A 395 -6.42 -4.59 -4.27
N LEU A 396 -5.40 -3.77 -4.17
CA LEU A 396 -5.54 -2.32 -4.09
C LEU A 396 -6.20 -1.68 -5.32
N GLU A 397 -5.98 -2.20 -6.52
CA GLU A 397 -6.39 -1.54 -7.77
C GLU A 397 -7.71 -2.03 -8.37
N THR A 398 -8.08 -3.30 -8.15
CA THR A 398 -9.35 -3.86 -8.66
C THR A 398 -10.59 -3.18 -8.08
N ARG A 399 -10.47 -2.58 -6.89
CA ARG A 399 -11.59 -1.97 -6.19
C ARG A 399 -11.86 -0.51 -6.58
N LEU A 400 -10.90 0.18 -7.19
CA LEU A 400 -11.12 1.49 -7.80
C LEU A 400 -12.30 1.46 -8.77
N TRP A 401 -12.40 0.40 -9.55
CA TRP A 401 -13.44 0.19 -10.53
C TRP A 401 -14.81 -0.12 -9.93
N TYR A 402 -14.86 -0.95 -8.91
CA TYR A 402 -16.11 -1.18 -8.19
C TYR A 402 -16.68 0.11 -7.62
N TYR A 403 -15.81 1.06 -7.20
CA TYR A 403 -16.25 2.33 -6.63
C TYR A 403 -16.62 3.38 -7.67
N LEU A 404 -15.86 3.50 -8.74
CA LEU A 404 -16.28 4.35 -9.86
C LEU A 404 -17.60 3.84 -10.47
N LEU A 405 -17.72 2.52 -10.64
CA LEU A 405 -18.96 1.88 -11.09
C LEU A 405 -20.10 2.01 -10.05
N PHE A 406 -19.80 1.89 -8.76
CA PHE A 406 -20.77 1.99 -7.67
C PHE A 406 -21.24 3.43 -7.45
N ILE A 407 -20.35 4.42 -7.48
CA ILE A 407 -20.72 5.85 -7.47
C ILE A 407 -21.56 6.18 -8.70
N TYR A 408 -21.17 5.65 -9.86
CA TYR A 408 -21.91 5.84 -11.11
C TYR A 408 -23.27 5.14 -11.09
N THR A 409 -23.33 3.86 -10.72
CA THR A 409 -24.61 3.09 -10.67
C THR A 409 -25.51 3.63 -9.58
N TYR A 410 -24.99 4.06 -8.43
CA TYR A 410 -25.80 4.64 -7.36
C TYR A 410 -26.36 6.02 -7.75
N TYR A 411 -25.57 6.87 -8.40
CA TYR A 411 -26.03 8.16 -8.89
C TYR A 411 -27.06 8.02 -10.02
N VAL A 412 -26.87 7.06 -10.92
CA VAL A 412 -27.82 6.73 -11.99
C VAL A 412 -29.08 6.06 -11.43
N TYR A 413 -28.94 5.21 -10.41
CA TYR A 413 -30.04 4.53 -9.75
C TYR A 413 -30.92 5.50 -8.93
N GLU A 414 -30.35 6.44 -8.17
CA GLU A 414 -31.14 7.50 -7.49
C GLU A 414 -31.89 8.41 -8.47
N GLN A 415 -31.27 8.73 -9.60
CA GLN A 415 -31.94 9.52 -10.66
C GLN A 415 -32.99 8.69 -11.43
N GLY A 416 -32.79 7.37 -11.55
CA GLY A 416 -33.71 6.44 -12.20
C GLY A 416 -34.94 6.13 -11.36
N ILE A 417 -34.83 6.00 -10.05
CA ILE A 417 -35.94 5.72 -9.12
C ILE A 417 -36.90 6.91 -9.04
N SER A 418 -36.42 8.14 -9.16
CA SER A 418 -37.27 9.33 -9.19
C SER A 418 -38.21 9.37 -10.42
N ARG A 419 -37.88 8.67 -11.49
CA ARG A 419 -38.76 8.57 -12.71
C ARG A 419 -39.66 7.34 -12.76
N ASN A 420 -39.27 6.24 -12.09
CA ASN A 420 -40.04 4.99 -12.17
C ASN A 420 -41.17 4.84 -11.15
N ASN A 421 -41.29 5.72 -10.17
CA ASN A 421 -42.46 5.76 -9.28
C ASN A 421 -43.72 6.30 -9.94
N PHE A 422 -43.68 6.63 -11.23
CA PHE A 422 -44.87 7.12 -12.00
C PHE A 422 -45.47 6.10 -12.98
N LEU A 423 -44.88 4.90 -13.14
CA LEU A 423 -45.30 3.94 -14.17
C LEU A 423 -45.54 2.49 -13.74
N LEU A 424 -45.60 2.17 -12.45
CA LEU A 424 -45.92 0.80 -12.00
C LEU A 424 -47.12 0.78 -11.04
N ASN A 425 -48.24 1.23 -11.53
CA ASN A 425 -49.58 0.84 -11.04
C ASN A 425 -50.40 0.37 -12.24
N SER A 426 -50.13 -0.84 -12.72
CA SER A 426 -51.12 -1.73 -13.34
C SER A 426 -50.44 -3.03 -13.76
N GLU A 427 -51.09 -4.10 -13.32
CA GLU A 427 -51.14 -5.45 -13.85
C GLU A 427 -50.16 -6.54 -13.32
N ASN A 428 -50.78 -7.28 -12.41
CA ASN A 428 -50.90 -8.76 -12.35
C ASN A 428 -49.65 -9.66 -12.22
N ASN A 429 -49.57 -10.21 -11.00
CA ASN A 429 -49.48 -11.64 -10.68
C ASN A 429 -48.84 -12.59 -11.70
N ASN A 430 -47.59 -12.92 -11.43
CA ASN A 430 -47.18 -14.33 -11.34
C ASN A 430 -45.79 -14.39 -10.64
N THR A 431 -45.84 -14.74 -9.40
CA THR A 431 -44.71 -14.98 -8.53
C THR A 431 -44.07 -16.32 -8.87
N THR A 432 -42.85 -16.30 -9.39
CA THR A 432 -41.93 -17.40 -9.16
C THR A 432 -41.14 -17.06 -7.91
N VAL A 433 -41.38 -17.80 -6.85
CA VAL A 433 -40.67 -17.78 -5.59
C VAL A 433 -39.19 -18.15 -5.88
N VAL A 434 -38.31 -17.18 -5.93
CA VAL A 434 -36.88 -17.43 -5.83
C VAL A 434 -36.57 -17.57 -4.34
N ASP A 435 -36.07 -18.74 -4.02
CA ASP A 435 -35.81 -19.23 -2.65
C ASP A 435 -34.86 -18.30 -1.90
N THR A 436 -35.41 -17.51 -0.98
CA THR A 436 -34.69 -16.57 -0.10
C THR A 436 -33.75 -17.25 0.89
N LYS A 437 -33.74 -18.58 0.96
CA LYS A 437 -32.82 -19.36 1.81
C LYS A 437 -31.35 -19.29 1.38
N PHE A 438 -31.07 -18.94 0.11
CA PHE A 438 -29.70 -18.84 -0.38
C PHE A 438 -29.02 -17.52 0.02
N LEU A 439 -29.81 -16.47 0.28
CA LEU A 439 -29.26 -15.16 0.69
C LEU A 439 -28.99 -15.08 2.21
N ASP A 440 -29.75 -15.81 3.02
CA ASP A 440 -29.52 -15.86 4.47
C ASP A 440 -28.33 -16.73 4.86
N LEU A 441 -27.98 -17.74 4.07
CA LEU A 441 -26.77 -18.54 4.28
C LEU A 441 -25.48 -17.76 3.98
N GLN A 442 -25.50 -16.84 3.00
CA GLN A 442 -24.33 -15.97 2.72
C GLN A 442 -24.14 -14.89 3.79
N SER A 443 -25.22 -14.39 4.42
CA SER A 443 -25.10 -13.38 5.48
C SER A 443 -24.63 -13.97 6.82
N ALA A 444 -24.90 -15.24 7.08
CA ALA A 444 -24.41 -15.94 8.29
C ALA A 444 -22.95 -16.38 8.17
N GLU A 445 -22.50 -16.77 6.97
CA GLU A 445 -21.09 -17.10 6.72
C GLU A 445 -20.18 -15.87 6.69
N ASN A 446 -20.67 -14.70 6.26
CA ASN A 446 -19.88 -13.46 6.28
C ASN A 446 -19.52 -12.95 7.69
N ARG A 447 -20.16 -13.41 8.76
CA ARG A 447 -19.72 -13.13 10.14
C ARG A 447 -18.57 -14.03 10.59
N LYS A 448 -18.35 -15.17 9.95
CA LYS A 448 -17.19 -16.05 10.18
C LYS A 448 -16.03 -15.79 9.18
N GLY A 449 -16.31 -15.14 8.05
CA GLY A 449 -15.36 -14.98 6.95
C GLY A 449 -14.24 -13.96 7.17
N PHE A 450 -14.21 -13.19 8.26
CA PHE A 450 -13.11 -12.28 8.57
C PHE A 450 -11.84 -12.98 9.06
N SER A 451 -11.89 -14.28 9.35
CA SER A 451 -10.70 -15.04 9.78
C SER A 451 -10.05 -15.88 8.66
N GLU A 452 -10.72 -16.12 7.54
CA GLU A 452 -10.23 -17.01 6.49
C GLU A 452 -9.40 -16.35 5.38
N THR A 453 -9.35 -15.02 5.34
CA THR A 453 -8.51 -14.29 4.37
C THR A 453 -7.09 -14.02 4.88
N ILE A 454 -6.74 -14.52 6.06
CA ILE A 454 -5.35 -14.56 6.49
C ILE A 454 -4.70 -15.73 5.74
N ARG A 455 -3.95 -15.44 4.68
CA ARG A 455 -3.13 -16.42 3.98
C ARG A 455 -2.31 -17.20 5.01
N GLN A 456 -2.59 -18.48 5.13
CA GLN A 456 -1.67 -19.43 5.75
C GLN A 456 -0.36 -19.35 4.95
N LEU A 457 0.69 -18.85 5.57
CA LEU A 457 2.03 -18.87 4.97
C LEU A 457 2.38 -20.34 4.64
N PRO A 458 3.10 -20.61 3.56
CA PRO A 458 3.58 -21.96 3.25
C PRO A 458 4.35 -22.49 4.47
N GLY A 459 3.81 -23.50 5.15
CA GLY A 459 4.34 -24.06 6.40
C GLY A 459 3.32 -24.16 7.55
N ASP A 460 2.24 -23.39 7.54
CA ASP A 460 1.22 -23.40 8.62
C ASP A 460 0.09 -24.45 8.40
N LYS A 461 0.29 -25.42 7.53
CA LYS A 461 -0.74 -26.44 7.23
C LYS A 461 -1.01 -27.45 8.35
N GLN A 462 -0.23 -27.42 9.44
CA GLN A 462 -0.43 -28.29 10.60
C GLN A 462 -0.73 -27.44 11.85
N PRO A 463 -1.92 -27.52 12.44
CA PRO A 463 -2.27 -26.77 13.66
C PRO A 463 -1.28 -27.00 14.81
N ASP A 464 -0.71 -28.18 14.91
CA ASP A 464 0.26 -28.53 15.95
C ASP A 464 1.55 -27.72 15.92
N ILE A 465 2.04 -27.33 14.73
CA ILE A 465 3.25 -26.52 14.59
C ILE A 465 3.07 -25.14 15.22
N PHE A 466 1.92 -24.49 15.00
CA PHE A 466 1.64 -23.19 15.60
C PHE A 466 1.53 -23.31 17.12
N TRP A 467 0.78 -24.28 17.64
CA TRP A 467 0.57 -24.43 19.08
C TRP A 467 1.84 -24.82 19.84
N ASN A 468 2.74 -25.58 19.22
CA ASN A 468 4.06 -25.85 19.79
C ASN A 468 4.91 -24.58 19.84
N TRP A 469 5.02 -23.83 18.73
CA TRP A 469 5.72 -22.54 18.72
C TRP A 469 5.11 -21.56 19.73
N PHE A 470 3.78 -21.43 19.79
CA PHE A 470 3.09 -20.54 20.71
C PHE A 470 3.31 -20.94 22.19
N SER A 471 3.41 -22.22 22.48
CA SER A 471 3.75 -22.73 23.81
C SER A 471 5.16 -22.31 24.23
N GLY A 472 6.13 -22.34 23.30
CA GLY A 472 7.48 -21.80 23.52
C GLY A 472 7.47 -20.29 23.79
N ILE A 473 6.66 -19.51 23.10
CA ILE A 473 6.46 -18.06 23.37
C ILE A 473 5.86 -17.84 24.76
N ILE A 474 4.85 -18.63 25.15
CA ILE A 474 4.24 -18.56 26.49
C ILE A 474 5.29 -18.87 27.56
N ASP A 475 6.05 -19.93 27.41
CA ASP A 475 7.09 -20.34 28.36
C ASP A 475 8.23 -19.29 28.48
N GLY A 476 8.56 -18.62 27.37
CA GLY A 476 9.53 -17.52 27.36
C GLY A 476 9.00 -16.25 28.02
N LYS A 477 7.95 -15.65 27.51
CA LYS A 477 7.48 -14.29 27.87
C LYS A 477 6.00 -14.21 28.26
N GLY A 478 5.23 -15.32 28.30
CA GLY A 478 3.84 -15.35 28.73
C GLY A 478 3.67 -15.23 30.24
N LYS A 479 2.49 -14.85 30.68
CA LYS A 479 2.07 -14.82 32.09
C LYS A 479 0.57 -15.14 32.22
N PHE A 480 0.22 -16.06 33.09
CA PHE A 480 -1.15 -16.32 33.54
C PHE A 480 -1.47 -15.38 34.71
N ASP A 481 -2.41 -14.44 34.52
CA ASP A 481 -2.79 -13.45 35.57
C ASP A 481 -3.96 -13.99 36.40
N ILE A 482 -3.60 -14.78 37.42
CA ILE A 482 -4.55 -15.36 38.35
C ILE A 482 -4.73 -14.43 39.55
N ARG A 483 -5.98 -14.12 39.92
CA ARG A 483 -6.31 -13.22 41.04
C ARG A 483 -7.35 -13.87 41.96
N SER A 484 -7.30 -13.49 43.23
CA SER A 484 -8.33 -13.84 44.21
C SER A 484 -9.46 -12.80 44.19
N GLU A 485 -10.69 -13.24 44.11
CA GLU A 485 -11.89 -12.43 44.33
C GLU A 485 -12.23 -12.29 45.81
N LYS A 486 -13.16 -11.37 46.14
CA LYS A 486 -13.59 -11.10 47.55
C LYS A 486 -14.03 -12.33 48.33
N ASN A 487 -14.39 -13.42 47.68
CA ASN A 487 -14.81 -14.70 48.29
C ASN A 487 -13.70 -15.77 48.30
N ASN A 488 -12.44 -15.40 48.25
CA ASN A 488 -11.28 -16.30 48.13
C ASN A 488 -11.29 -17.23 46.89
N LYS A 489 -12.22 -17.05 45.95
CA LYS A 489 -12.27 -17.80 44.69
C LYS A 489 -11.19 -17.29 43.77
N ARG A 490 -10.31 -18.18 43.28
CA ARG A 490 -9.29 -17.85 42.31
C ARG A 490 -9.87 -17.82 40.89
N ILE A 491 -9.58 -16.78 40.15
CA ILE A 491 -10.01 -16.61 38.76
C ILE A 491 -8.80 -16.28 37.87
N LEU A 492 -8.78 -16.86 36.68
CA LEU A 492 -7.83 -16.50 35.60
C LEU A 492 -8.38 -15.29 34.86
N LYS A 493 -7.87 -14.10 35.19
CA LYS A 493 -8.37 -12.85 34.64
C LYS A 493 -7.95 -12.65 33.18
N GLN A 494 -6.70 -13.01 32.83
CA GLN A 494 -6.16 -12.83 31.51
C GLN A 494 -4.86 -13.63 31.27
N ILE A 495 -4.58 -13.95 30.01
CA ILE A 495 -3.29 -14.43 29.57
C ILE A 495 -2.57 -13.23 28.92
N ARG A 496 -1.33 -12.98 29.33
CA ARG A 496 -0.53 -11.85 28.81
C ARG A 496 0.79 -12.33 28.26
N ILE A 497 1.20 -11.81 27.10
CA ILE A 497 2.53 -12.00 26.53
C ILE A 497 3.15 -10.60 26.36
N ARG A 498 4.34 -10.40 26.96
CA ARG A 498 5.05 -9.12 26.95
C ARG A 498 6.35 -9.26 26.17
N ILE A 499 6.47 -8.49 25.08
CA ILE A 499 7.62 -8.54 24.14
C ILE A 499 8.12 -7.10 23.89
N GLU A 500 9.39 -6.94 23.60
CA GLU A 500 9.99 -5.66 23.24
C GLU A 500 9.35 -5.10 21.95
N LYS A 501 9.34 -3.77 21.79
CA LYS A 501 8.64 -3.15 20.65
C LYS A 501 9.23 -3.54 19.29
N GLU A 502 10.53 -3.78 19.25
CA GLU A 502 11.26 -4.23 18.06
C GLU A 502 10.71 -5.58 17.55
N ASP A 503 10.28 -6.46 18.45
CA ASP A 503 9.79 -7.80 18.16
C ASP A 503 8.24 -7.90 18.15
N VAL A 504 7.54 -6.79 18.01
CA VAL A 504 6.06 -6.75 17.99
C VAL A 504 5.44 -7.68 16.95
N ARG A 505 6.18 -8.02 15.90
CA ARG A 505 5.78 -8.98 14.85
C ARG A 505 5.37 -10.35 15.42
N ILE A 506 5.98 -10.78 16.50
CA ILE A 506 5.58 -12.02 17.23
C ILE A 506 4.14 -11.91 17.71
N LEU A 507 3.78 -10.78 18.34
CA LEU A 507 2.41 -10.55 18.86
C LEU A 507 1.39 -10.42 17.74
N VAL A 508 1.76 -9.75 16.67
CA VAL A 508 0.91 -9.61 15.46
C VAL A 508 0.62 -10.97 14.85
N ARG A 509 1.64 -11.85 14.72
CA ARG A 509 1.44 -13.22 14.24
C ARG A 509 0.47 -14.00 15.12
N ILE A 510 0.63 -13.93 16.45
CA ILE A 510 -0.26 -14.61 17.40
C ILE A 510 -1.69 -14.11 17.23
N GLN A 511 -1.88 -12.79 17.17
CA GLN A 511 -3.21 -12.20 17.01
C GLN A 511 -3.85 -12.58 15.67
N ASN A 512 -3.07 -12.55 14.59
CA ASN A 512 -3.55 -12.90 13.25
C ASN A 512 -3.95 -14.38 13.15
N TYR A 513 -3.19 -15.29 13.77
CA TYR A 513 -3.51 -16.71 13.73
C TYR A 513 -4.72 -17.07 14.59
N LEU A 514 -4.78 -16.51 15.81
CA LEU A 514 -5.83 -16.82 16.77
C LEU A 514 -7.13 -16.05 16.48
N GLY A 515 -7.08 -14.89 15.84
CA GLY A 515 -8.22 -14.00 15.63
C GLY A 515 -8.80 -13.37 16.93
N ILE A 516 -8.14 -13.57 18.07
CA ILE A 516 -8.60 -13.17 19.41
C ILE A 516 -7.56 -12.32 20.13
N GLY A 517 -7.96 -11.67 21.22
CA GLY A 517 -7.06 -10.88 22.07
C GLY A 517 -6.77 -9.48 21.48
N LYS A 518 -6.00 -8.69 22.24
CA LYS A 518 -5.66 -7.30 21.91
C LYS A 518 -4.19 -7.03 22.17
N ILE A 519 -3.53 -6.36 21.22
CA ILE A 519 -2.16 -5.82 21.40
C ILE A 519 -2.27 -4.38 21.89
N ARG A 520 -1.51 -4.05 22.93
CA ARG A 520 -1.36 -2.69 23.46
C ARG A 520 0.10 -2.30 23.45
N SER A 521 0.42 -1.21 22.76
CA SER A 521 1.75 -0.57 22.75
C SER A 521 1.60 0.83 23.32
N ASP A 522 2.28 1.13 24.40
CA ASP A 522 2.33 2.45 25.02
C ASP A 522 3.56 3.18 24.49
N VAL A 523 3.41 4.43 24.04
CA VAL A 523 4.50 5.22 23.45
C VAL A 523 5.70 5.31 24.42
N ASN A 524 5.43 5.44 25.71
CA ASN A 524 6.44 5.63 26.75
C ASN A 524 7.07 4.33 27.30
N LYS A 525 6.63 3.15 26.82
CA LYS A 525 7.18 1.87 27.30
C LYS A 525 7.99 1.19 26.20
N ARG A 526 9.07 0.53 26.58
CA ARG A 526 9.93 -0.24 25.66
C ARG A 526 9.35 -1.57 25.19
N TYR A 527 8.11 -1.91 25.57
CA TYR A 527 7.50 -3.20 25.30
C TYR A 527 6.03 -3.07 24.86
N SER A 528 5.59 -4.06 24.11
CA SER A 528 4.20 -4.28 23.72
C SER A 528 3.63 -5.47 24.45
N VAL A 529 2.33 -5.48 24.70
CA VAL A 529 1.64 -6.54 25.45
C VAL A 529 0.46 -7.06 24.65
N TYR A 530 0.45 -8.36 24.39
CA TYR A 530 -0.74 -9.06 23.89
C TYR A 530 -1.53 -9.59 25.08
N THR A 531 -2.85 -9.40 25.08
CA THR A 531 -3.74 -9.75 26.20
C THR A 531 -4.99 -10.44 25.70
N VAL A 532 -5.31 -11.58 26.29
CA VAL A 532 -6.57 -12.31 26.12
C VAL A 532 -7.30 -12.34 27.45
N SER A 533 -8.56 -11.86 27.48
CA SER A 533 -9.32 -11.67 28.72
C SER A 533 -10.75 -12.26 28.72
N THR A 534 -11.27 -12.70 27.56
CA THR A 534 -12.58 -13.36 27.43
C THR A 534 -12.47 -14.79 27.93
N LYS A 535 -13.46 -15.30 28.62
CA LYS A 535 -13.43 -16.65 29.23
C LYS A 535 -13.34 -17.74 28.17
N GLU A 536 -14.10 -17.60 27.08
CA GLU A 536 -14.15 -18.53 25.97
C GLU A 536 -12.78 -18.62 25.27
N ASP A 537 -12.16 -17.46 25.01
CA ASP A 537 -10.85 -17.38 24.35
C ASP A 537 -9.73 -17.95 25.24
N ILE A 538 -9.79 -17.67 26.55
CA ILE A 538 -8.86 -18.24 27.52
C ILE A 538 -9.00 -19.77 27.56
N TYR A 539 -10.22 -20.30 27.60
CA TYR A 539 -10.48 -21.73 27.57
C TYR A 539 -9.93 -22.36 26.29
N TYR A 540 -10.16 -21.74 25.14
CA TYR A 540 -9.67 -22.19 23.85
C TYR A 540 -8.14 -22.30 23.85
N ILE A 541 -7.43 -21.27 24.33
CA ILE A 541 -5.96 -21.29 24.41
C ILE A 541 -5.48 -22.39 25.37
N ILE A 542 -6.00 -22.45 26.61
CA ILE A 542 -5.57 -23.42 27.62
C ILE A 542 -5.73 -24.85 27.11
N LYS A 543 -6.85 -25.14 26.40
CA LYS A 543 -7.10 -26.45 25.82
C LYS A 543 -6.05 -26.86 24.80
N ASN A 544 -5.64 -25.95 23.91
CA ASN A 544 -4.73 -26.26 22.81
C ASN A 544 -3.24 -26.30 23.22
N ILE A 545 -2.86 -25.61 24.29
CA ILE A 545 -1.48 -25.65 24.82
C ILE A 545 -1.29 -26.72 25.90
N ASN A 546 -2.36 -27.45 26.28
CA ASN A 546 -2.27 -28.51 27.28
C ASN A 546 -1.37 -29.65 26.79
N GLY A 547 -0.45 -30.11 27.65
CA GLY A 547 0.59 -31.07 27.29
C GLY A 547 1.79 -30.48 26.55
N LYS A 548 1.88 -29.13 26.34
CA LYS A 548 2.94 -28.46 25.60
C LYS A 548 3.76 -27.46 26.44
N ILE A 549 3.25 -27.04 27.60
CA ILE A 549 3.94 -26.09 28.51
C ILE A 549 4.94 -26.83 29.39
N ARG A 550 6.20 -26.41 29.36
CA ARG A 550 7.32 -27.07 30.03
C ARG A 550 7.95 -26.22 31.17
N ILE A 551 7.89 -24.90 31.12
CA ILE A 551 8.56 -23.97 32.05
C ILE A 551 7.60 -23.35 33.04
N LYS A 552 6.48 -22.80 32.59
CA LYS A 552 5.50 -22.10 33.44
C LYS A 552 4.42 -23.00 33.97
N VAL A 553 4.76 -24.22 34.30
CA VAL A 553 3.87 -25.30 34.75
C VAL A 553 3.01 -24.94 35.94
N PRO A 554 3.50 -24.31 37.04
CA PRO A 554 2.66 -24.04 38.21
C PRO A 554 1.47 -23.14 37.86
N GLY A 555 1.69 -22.03 37.18
CA GLY A 555 0.61 -21.11 36.76
C GLY A 555 -0.30 -21.72 35.70
N PHE A 556 0.23 -22.58 34.86
CA PHE A 556 -0.55 -23.29 33.85
C PHE A 556 -1.45 -24.36 34.46
N LYS A 557 -0.93 -25.18 35.38
CA LYS A 557 -1.68 -26.20 36.11
C LYS A 557 -2.86 -25.60 36.89
N GLU A 558 -2.61 -24.46 37.55
CA GLU A 558 -3.69 -23.72 38.21
C GLU A 558 -4.72 -23.16 37.22
N SER A 559 -4.25 -22.66 36.06
CA SER A 559 -5.14 -22.19 34.99
C SER A 559 -6.02 -23.30 34.42
N CYS A 560 -5.49 -24.51 34.25
CA CYS A 560 -6.27 -25.69 33.87
C CYS A 560 -7.35 -26.02 34.89
N ALA A 561 -7.00 -25.99 36.16
CA ALA A 561 -7.98 -26.24 37.24
C ALA A 561 -9.13 -25.21 37.27
N ILE A 562 -8.80 -23.91 37.05
CA ILE A 562 -9.81 -22.84 36.99
C ILE A 562 -10.72 -23.01 35.76
N CYS A 563 -10.19 -23.50 34.65
CA CYS A 563 -10.94 -23.76 33.41
C CYS A 563 -11.66 -25.12 33.38
N ASN A 564 -11.58 -25.94 34.45
CA ASN A 564 -12.08 -27.32 34.50
C ASN A 564 -11.51 -28.22 33.39
N ILE A 565 -10.23 -28.05 33.05
CA ILE A 565 -9.49 -28.87 32.07
C ILE A 565 -8.53 -29.76 32.86
N GLY A 566 -8.51 -31.05 32.57
CA GLY A 566 -7.52 -31.99 33.14
C GLY A 566 -6.10 -31.60 32.65
N TYR A 567 -5.18 -31.36 33.60
CA TYR A 567 -3.79 -31.03 33.26
C TYR A 567 -3.07 -32.25 32.68
N ILE A 568 -2.38 -32.04 31.56
CA ILE A 568 -1.52 -33.03 30.90
C ILE A 568 -0.07 -32.54 31.03
N GLU A 569 0.81 -33.38 31.58
CA GLU A 569 2.22 -33.04 31.70
C GLU A 569 2.91 -33.12 30.36
N ALA A 570 3.74 -32.12 30.03
CA ALA A 570 4.49 -32.07 28.79
C ALA A 570 5.74 -32.94 28.85
N ASN A 571 6.20 -33.46 27.69
CA ASN A 571 7.52 -34.08 27.58
C ASN A 571 8.59 -33.00 27.61
N TYR A 572 9.54 -33.08 28.52
CA TYR A 572 10.64 -32.11 28.68
C TYR A 572 11.76 -32.27 27.64
N GLY A 573 11.79 -33.37 26.88
CA GLY A 573 12.69 -33.54 25.76
C GLY A 573 12.32 -32.58 24.62
N VAL A 574 13.29 -31.81 24.14
CA VAL A 574 13.14 -30.86 23.01
C VAL A 574 13.78 -31.49 21.77
N ASN A 575 13.03 -31.55 20.68
CA ASN A 575 13.48 -32.13 19.39
C ASN A 575 13.49 -31.04 18.29
N LEU A 576 14.34 -31.20 17.28
CA LEU A 576 14.39 -30.29 16.11
C LEU A 576 13.09 -30.25 15.29
N ASN A 577 12.29 -31.30 15.36
CA ASN A 577 10.99 -31.31 14.68
C ASN A 577 9.87 -30.59 15.44
N ASP A 578 10.18 -30.11 16.66
CA ASP A 578 9.24 -29.42 17.54
C ASP A 578 9.43 -27.90 17.44
N ALA A 579 8.47 -27.20 16.84
CA ALA A 579 8.48 -25.74 16.72
C ALA A 579 8.53 -25.00 18.07
N TYR A 580 8.38 -25.68 19.19
CA TYR A 580 8.55 -25.16 20.55
C TYR A 580 9.91 -24.48 20.75
N LEU A 581 10.99 -25.11 20.26
CA LEU A 581 12.34 -24.53 20.35
C LEU A 581 12.44 -23.19 19.63
N ALA A 582 11.85 -23.06 18.44
CA ALA A 582 11.81 -21.79 17.72
C ALA A 582 11.08 -20.68 18.52
N GLY A 583 9.98 -21.04 19.22
CA GLY A 583 9.28 -20.13 20.11
C GLY A 583 10.10 -19.69 21.34
N LEU A 584 10.91 -20.61 21.90
CA LEU A 584 11.86 -20.25 22.98
C LEU A 584 12.96 -19.32 22.46
N VAL A 585 13.53 -19.62 21.28
CA VAL A 585 14.60 -18.82 20.67
C VAL A 585 14.08 -17.41 20.31
N ASP A 586 12.84 -17.29 19.78
CA ASP A 586 12.20 -16.00 19.49
C ASP A 586 12.07 -15.10 20.74
N THR A 587 12.03 -15.68 21.94
CA THR A 587 11.76 -14.93 23.18
C THR A 587 12.93 -14.85 24.15
N GLN A 588 13.81 -15.83 24.17
CA GLN A 588 14.91 -16.00 25.12
C GLN A 588 16.24 -16.32 24.46
N GLY A 589 16.23 -16.55 23.13
CA GLY A 589 17.44 -16.89 22.40
C GLY A 589 18.33 -15.68 22.09
N ILE A 590 19.62 -15.85 22.30
CA ILE A 590 20.65 -14.88 21.92
C ILE A 590 21.64 -15.61 21.01
N ILE A 591 21.67 -15.22 19.73
CA ILE A 591 22.70 -15.67 18.79
C ILE A 591 23.75 -14.59 18.73
N ASP A 592 24.99 -14.92 19.06
CA ASP A 592 26.09 -13.93 19.06
C ASP A 592 27.41 -14.55 18.60
N ILE A 593 28.37 -13.69 18.26
CA ILE A 593 29.74 -14.07 17.90
C ILE A 593 30.59 -13.97 19.13
N ASP A 594 31.26 -15.07 19.52
CA ASP A 594 32.26 -15.05 20.58
C ASP A 594 33.54 -14.35 20.07
N TYR A 595 33.90 -13.26 20.73
CA TYR A 595 35.01 -12.39 20.31
C TYR A 595 36.37 -13.05 20.44
N GLU A 596 36.56 -14.00 21.37
CA GLU A 596 37.83 -14.69 21.61
C GLU A 596 38.06 -15.83 20.62
N GLY A 597 36.99 -16.58 20.28
CA GLY A 597 37.06 -17.76 19.43
C GLY A 597 36.60 -17.56 17.98
N ASP A 598 36.05 -16.40 17.60
CA ASP A 598 35.41 -16.16 16.31
C ASP A 598 34.36 -17.23 15.95
N GLU A 599 33.62 -17.68 16.94
CA GLU A 599 32.63 -18.74 16.83
C GLU A 599 31.24 -18.21 17.11
N ILE A 600 30.26 -18.74 16.42
CA ILE A 600 28.85 -18.39 16.68
C ILE A 600 28.36 -19.23 17.86
N THR A 601 27.74 -18.58 18.84
CA THR A 601 27.09 -19.23 19.96
C THR A 601 25.59 -18.94 19.96
N CYS A 602 24.82 -19.86 20.53
CA CYS A 602 23.40 -19.67 20.78
C CYS A 602 23.09 -19.96 22.23
N ASP A 603 22.61 -18.95 22.96
CA ASP A 603 22.32 -19.00 24.37
C ASP A 603 20.83 -18.90 24.64
N LEU A 604 20.30 -19.77 25.53
CA LEU A 604 18.93 -19.71 26.03
C LEU A 604 18.97 -19.39 27.53
N ASN A 605 18.46 -18.23 27.93
CA ASN A 605 18.52 -17.72 29.29
C ASN A 605 17.18 -17.77 30.00
N PHE A 606 17.08 -18.51 31.12
CA PHE A 606 15.88 -18.62 31.91
C PHE A 606 16.11 -18.36 33.39
N LYS A 607 15.04 -17.97 34.09
CA LYS A 607 15.06 -17.99 35.55
C LYS A 607 15.11 -19.44 36.02
N TYR A 608 16.01 -19.78 36.96
CA TYR A 608 16.10 -21.12 37.49
C TYR A 608 14.83 -21.50 38.25
N THR A 609 14.22 -22.60 37.87
CA THR A 609 13.09 -23.27 38.54
C THR A 609 13.26 -24.78 38.40
N GLU A 610 12.54 -25.55 39.21
CA GLU A 610 12.50 -26.99 39.07
C GLU A 610 12.16 -27.46 37.66
N TYR A 611 11.34 -26.69 36.93
CA TYR A 611 10.87 -27.02 35.58
C TYR A 611 11.90 -26.64 34.51
N THR A 612 12.62 -25.53 34.70
CA THR A 612 13.70 -25.17 33.75
C THR A 612 14.88 -26.11 33.83
N SER A 613 15.14 -26.72 34.99
CA SER A 613 16.20 -27.72 35.11
C SER A 613 15.84 -29.10 34.53
N LYS A 614 14.54 -29.37 34.31
CA LYS A 614 14.08 -30.60 33.65
C LYS A 614 14.17 -30.53 32.10
N LEU A 615 14.39 -29.33 31.52
CA LEU A 615 14.53 -29.21 30.07
C LEU A 615 15.71 -30.05 29.60
N ASN A 616 15.44 -30.95 28.64
CA ASN A 616 16.42 -31.84 28.07
C ASN A 616 16.58 -31.57 26.59
N PHE A 617 17.81 -31.24 26.18
CA PHE A 617 18.21 -30.97 24.80
C PHE A 617 19.07 -32.09 24.21
N ASP A 618 19.21 -33.23 24.89
CA ASP A 618 20.08 -34.35 24.47
C ASP A 618 19.64 -34.96 23.14
N ASN A 619 18.35 -34.91 22.82
CA ASN A 619 17.78 -35.46 21.59
C ASN A 619 17.74 -34.49 20.40
N LEU A 620 18.39 -33.32 20.53
CA LEU A 620 18.43 -32.37 19.41
C LEU A 620 19.29 -32.87 18.25
N PHE A 621 20.42 -33.57 18.58
CA PHE A 621 21.37 -33.99 17.57
C PHE A 621 21.91 -35.38 17.91
N GLU A 622 21.83 -36.31 16.96
CA GLU A 622 22.44 -37.63 17.10
C GLU A 622 23.96 -37.50 17.11
N ASN A 623 24.62 -37.98 18.17
CA ASN A 623 26.10 -38.03 18.34
C ASN A 623 26.83 -36.67 18.52
N SER A 624 26.19 -35.62 18.99
CA SER A 624 26.83 -34.29 19.18
C SER A 624 26.94 -33.89 20.65
N SER A 625 27.76 -32.85 20.93
CA SER A 625 28.00 -32.35 22.27
C SER A 625 26.77 -31.68 22.88
N ARG A 626 26.50 -31.94 24.15
CA ARG A 626 25.41 -31.34 24.91
C ARG A 626 25.64 -29.83 25.11
N PRO A 627 24.57 -29.01 25.22
CA PRO A 627 24.76 -27.59 25.60
C PRO A 627 25.39 -27.48 26.97
N THR A 628 26.33 -26.55 27.14
CA THR A 628 26.92 -26.24 28.43
C THR A 628 25.89 -25.55 29.30
N ILE A 629 25.67 -26.09 30.51
CA ILE A 629 24.72 -25.52 31.48
C ILE A 629 25.48 -24.60 32.42
N ILE A 630 25.20 -23.29 32.40
CA ILE A 630 25.85 -22.31 33.25
C ILE A 630 24.80 -21.77 34.22
N MET A 631 25.10 -21.83 35.54
CA MET A 631 24.29 -21.22 36.57
C MET A 631 24.89 -19.89 37.01
N HIS A 632 24.11 -18.82 36.98
CA HIS A 632 24.52 -17.50 37.40
C HIS A 632 23.73 -17.01 38.60
N GLU A 633 24.42 -16.43 39.59
CA GLU A 633 23.82 -15.69 40.68
C GLU A 633 23.94 -14.18 40.41
N LYS A 634 22.82 -13.52 40.20
CA LYS A 634 22.79 -12.08 39.84
C LYS A 634 22.67 -11.18 41.06
N HIS A 635 23.63 -11.11 41.96
CA HIS A 635 23.76 -10.32 43.20
C HIS A 635 23.59 -11.12 44.50
N PRO A 636 24.47 -10.89 45.48
CA PRO A 636 24.47 -11.56 46.78
C PRO A 636 23.21 -11.27 47.63
N LYS A 637 22.41 -10.26 47.31
CA LYS A 637 21.21 -9.84 48.04
C LYS A 637 19.86 -10.23 47.39
N LEU A 638 19.86 -10.76 46.17
CA LEU A 638 18.64 -11.17 45.44
C LEU A 638 18.71 -12.67 45.15
N VAL A 639 17.91 -13.47 45.79
CA VAL A 639 17.79 -14.94 45.67
C VAL A 639 17.25 -15.37 44.29
N TYR A 640 17.76 -14.81 43.19
CA TYR A 640 17.40 -15.21 41.84
C TYR A 640 18.58 -15.85 41.12
N ARG A 641 18.48 -17.18 40.96
CA ARG A 641 19.44 -17.94 40.10
C ARG A 641 18.90 -17.96 38.68
N PHE A 642 19.82 -17.85 37.71
CA PHE A 642 19.52 -18.01 36.29
C PHE A 642 20.25 -19.26 35.76
N ILE A 643 19.60 -19.93 34.81
CA ILE A 643 20.15 -21.06 34.08
C ILE A 643 20.29 -20.67 32.62
N THR A 644 21.50 -20.85 32.06
CA THR A 644 21.79 -20.61 30.64
C THR A 644 22.17 -21.94 30.00
N PHE A 645 21.50 -22.28 28.93
CA PHE A 645 21.90 -23.39 28.05
C PHE A 645 22.69 -22.77 26.89
N LYS A 646 24.01 -23.00 26.89
CA LYS A 646 24.92 -22.43 25.90
C LYS A 646 25.32 -23.49 24.89
N PHE A 647 24.96 -23.29 23.61
CA PHE A 647 25.37 -24.09 22.48
C PHE A 647 26.65 -23.46 21.89
N GLN A 648 27.78 -24.19 21.96
CA GLN A 648 29.11 -23.71 21.55
C GLN A 648 29.72 -24.56 20.43
N ASP A 649 29.38 -25.85 20.38
CA ASP A 649 29.86 -26.73 19.32
C ASP A 649 29.35 -26.23 17.97
N GLN A 650 30.27 -25.91 17.07
CA GLN A 650 29.94 -25.27 15.79
C GLN A 650 29.04 -26.16 14.91
N ALA A 651 29.24 -27.47 14.90
CA ALA A 651 28.39 -28.39 14.15
C ALA A 651 26.95 -28.35 14.67
N VAL A 652 26.78 -28.34 15.99
CA VAL A 652 25.47 -28.22 16.66
C VAL A 652 24.80 -26.87 16.39
N VAL A 653 25.57 -25.79 16.50
CA VAL A 653 25.07 -24.42 16.26
C VAL A 653 24.62 -24.25 14.81
N TYR A 654 25.35 -24.80 13.83
CA TYR A 654 24.94 -24.71 12.44
C TYR A 654 23.68 -25.51 12.13
N CYS A 655 23.57 -26.73 12.64
CA CYS A 655 22.33 -27.51 12.53
C CYS A 655 21.14 -26.80 13.17
N LEU A 656 21.37 -26.16 14.34
CA LEU A 656 20.35 -25.35 15.02
C LEU A 656 19.93 -24.14 14.18
N ILE A 657 20.89 -23.39 13.62
CA ILE A 657 20.62 -22.26 12.75
C ILE A 657 19.88 -22.68 11.48
N GLU A 658 20.24 -23.81 10.87
CA GLU A 658 19.55 -24.33 9.71
C GLU A 658 18.09 -24.71 10.05
N TYR A 659 17.88 -25.36 11.19
CA TYR A 659 16.54 -25.62 11.70
C TYR A 659 15.75 -24.32 11.92
N LEU A 660 16.34 -23.30 12.58
CA LEU A 660 15.71 -22.04 12.85
C LEU A 660 15.34 -21.26 11.58
N ASN A 661 16.17 -21.35 10.55
CA ASN A 661 15.87 -20.76 9.24
C ASN A 661 14.72 -21.48 8.52
N LYS A 662 14.62 -22.80 8.63
CA LYS A 662 13.50 -23.60 8.09
C LYS A 662 12.20 -23.33 8.84
N THR A 663 12.26 -23.23 10.17
CA THR A 663 11.08 -23.05 11.04
C THR A 663 10.59 -21.60 11.08
N LYS A 664 11.37 -20.66 10.57
CA LYS A 664 11.12 -19.21 10.50
C LYS A 664 10.97 -18.53 11.87
N LEU A 665 11.97 -17.78 12.28
CA LEU A 665 11.94 -16.92 13.45
C LEU A 665 11.19 -15.60 13.17
N TYR A 666 10.56 -15.04 14.19
CA TYR A 666 9.79 -13.80 14.13
C TYR A 666 10.41 -12.65 14.92
N SER A 667 11.37 -12.91 15.83
CA SER A 667 12.21 -11.88 16.42
C SER A 667 13.09 -11.24 15.36
N GLU A 668 13.16 -9.91 15.30
CA GLU A 668 13.89 -9.18 14.26
C GLU A 668 15.39 -9.43 14.39
N ARG A 669 15.93 -9.22 15.57
CA ARG A 669 17.36 -9.41 15.85
C ARG A 669 17.81 -10.87 15.69
N THR A 670 17.10 -11.80 16.28
CA THR A 670 17.47 -13.21 16.25
C THR A 670 17.32 -13.81 14.85
N SER A 671 16.26 -13.44 14.11
CA SER A 671 16.07 -13.86 12.72
C SER A 671 17.15 -13.31 11.79
N TYR A 672 17.53 -12.03 11.94
CA TYR A 672 18.63 -11.43 11.18
C TYR A 672 19.94 -12.18 11.43
N ARG A 673 20.31 -12.40 12.70
CA ARG A 673 21.54 -13.07 13.08
C ARG A 673 21.57 -14.53 12.62
N ALA A 674 20.45 -15.26 12.72
CA ALA A 674 20.35 -16.63 12.20
C ALA A 674 20.61 -16.71 10.69
N LYS A 675 20.05 -15.76 9.92
CA LYS A 675 20.29 -15.68 8.47
C LYS A 675 21.73 -15.33 8.13
N LYS A 676 22.31 -14.35 8.83
CA LYS A 676 23.66 -13.85 8.58
C LYS A 676 24.78 -14.75 9.11
N SER A 677 24.44 -15.73 9.92
CA SER A 677 25.42 -16.69 10.44
C SER A 677 26.15 -17.49 9.34
N LYS A 678 25.49 -17.79 8.21
CA LYS A 678 26.13 -18.44 7.06
C LYS A 678 27.16 -17.53 6.40
N ASP A 679 26.81 -16.24 6.22
CA ASP A 679 27.72 -15.24 5.64
C ASP A 679 28.98 -15.06 6.50
N PHE A 680 28.83 -15.13 7.84
CA PHE A 680 29.95 -15.02 8.76
C PHE A 680 31.00 -16.12 8.55
N LEU A 681 30.60 -17.35 8.24
CA LEU A 681 31.52 -18.46 7.96
C LEU A 681 32.47 -18.17 6.80
N GLU A 682 31.95 -17.54 5.77
CA GLU A 682 32.73 -17.21 4.57
C GLU A 682 33.65 -16.01 4.85
N ILE A 683 33.19 -15.08 5.68
CA ILE A 683 33.86 -13.79 5.93
C ILE A 683 34.87 -13.88 7.07
N LYS A 684 34.74 -14.79 8.03
CA LYS A 684 35.62 -14.87 9.21
C LYS A 684 37.11 -15.00 8.86
N LYS A 685 37.44 -15.67 7.75
CA LYS A 685 38.81 -15.78 7.23
C LYS A 685 39.47 -14.44 6.91
N TYR A 686 38.67 -13.40 6.63
CA TYR A 686 39.17 -12.05 6.31
C TYR A 686 39.67 -11.27 7.55
N LYS A 687 39.47 -11.81 8.74
CA LYS A 687 40.01 -11.23 10.00
C LYS A 687 41.52 -11.12 10.00
N GLU A 688 42.24 -12.08 9.36
CA GLU A 688 43.70 -12.13 9.34
C GLU A 688 44.33 -11.27 8.24
N TYR A 689 43.52 -10.68 7.36
CA TYR A 689 44.02 -9.83 6.28
C TYR A 689 44.49 -8.47 6.77
N PRO A 690 45.41 -7.78 6.07
CA PRO A 690 45.93 -6.47 6.45
C PRO A 690 44.81 -5.44 6.69
N LEU A 691 44.98 -4.54 7.66
CA LEU A 691 43.97 -3.56 8.10
C LEU A 691 43.39 -2.69 6.99
N TYR A 692 44.15 -2.45 5.93
CA TYR A 692 43.74 -1.61 4.78
C TYR A 692 43.28 -2.41 3.58
N SER A 693 43.16 -3.74 3.67
CA SER A 693 42.67 -4.56 2.57
C SER A 693 41.15 -4.49 2.46
N THR A 694 40.63 -4.70 1.25
CA THR A 694 39.18 -4.74 0.94
C THR A 694 38.49 -5.86 1.75
N GLU A 695 39.16 -6.99 1.88
CA GLU A 695 38.69 -8.17 2.62
C GLU A 695 38.50 -7.85 4.11
N ARG A 696 39.50 -7.15 4.72
CA ARG A 696 39.41 -6.74 6.13
C ARG A 696 38.30 -5.72 6.35
N GLN A 697 38.05 -4.86 5.37
CA GLN A 697 36.97 -3.88 5.45
C GLN A 697 35.58 -4.57 5.38
N ILE A 698 35.42 -5.59 4.51
CA ILE A 698 34.20 -6.42 4.44
C ILE A 698 33.91 -7.08 5.81
N TYR A 699 34.92 -7.65 6.46
CA TYR A 699 34.79 -8.24 7.80
C TYR A 699 34.35 -7.19 8.84
N THR A 700 35.00 -6.03 8.84
CA THR A 700 34.70 -4.95 9.79
C THR A 700 33.27 -4.41 9.60
N ASP A 701 32.85 -4.21 8.37
CA ASP A 701 31.50 -3.71 8.05
C ASP A 701 30.42 -4.76 8.36
N PHE A 702 30.73 -6.04 8.17
CA PHE A 702 29.86 -7.12 8.61
C PHE A 702 29.63 -7.08 10.12
N LEU A 703 30.71 -6.95 10.95
CA LEU A 703 30.59 -6.85 12.39
C LEU A 703 29.83 -5.60 12.84
N LYS A 704 30.06 -4.43 12.20
CA LYS A 704 29.29 -3.23 12.48
C LYS A 704 27.78 -3.46 12.26
N ASN A 705 27.41 -4.12 11.18
CA ASN A 705 26.01 -4.44 10.88
C ASN A 705 25.43 -5.50 11.83
N TRP A 706 26.24 -6.48 12.25
CA TRP A 706 25.86 -7.51 13.22
C TRP A 706 25.48 -6.92 14.59
N TYR A 707 26.24 -5.91 15.07
CA TYR A 707 26.02 -5.28 16.38
C TYR A 707 25.11 -4.06 16.32
N LYS A 708 24.74 -3.57 15.13
CA LYS A 708 23.84 -2.42 14.97
C LYS A 708 22.39 -2.74 15.34
N LEU A 709 21.96 -3.95 15.15
CA LEU A 709 20.68 -4.54 15.56
C LEU A 709 20.87 -5.23 16.92
#